data_215f5b2001f67443019ee70b13f0fbd8
#
_entry.id   215f5b2001f67443019ee70b13f0fbd8
#
_cell.length_a   1.000
_cell.length_b   1.000
_cell.length_c   1.000
_cell.angle_alpha   90.00
_cell.angle_beta   90.00
_cell.angle_gamma   90.00
#
_symmetry.space_group_name_H-M   'P 1'
#
loop_
_entity.id
_entity.type
_entity.pdbx_description
1 polymer ?
#
loop_
_entity_poly.entity_id
_entity_poly.type
_entity_poly.pdbx_seq_one_letter_code
_entity_poly.pdbx_strand_id
1 'polypeptide(L)'
;MFEAGQWLWSIEHRQPCKVVEVSRLWDDASYHVWLPSTESVVRITPDRLKQIDAAEACHPARIRYVLYGARIANLLNEDVLLAPASANVIPLPHQLKALRRAVAQDRVRFLLADEVGLGKTIEAGLIMRELKLRGLARRILVIAPKGLVTQWIAEMQTHFGEEFRFFSPADFSGYRRIAPSENVWRSFDQVICSLDSVKPMESRQGWSRDEINEFNKERFEDLITAGWDLIVVDESHRIGGSSDQVARHQLGRGLSEASPYFLLLSATPHQGKSDAFHRLVSLLDKNAFPEPGSVTRERVNPYVIRTEKRQAIAVDGNPLFKPRITKLVGIGWDGHDDQKALYDAVTEYVREGYNQAMREKKTYVGFLMILMQRLVTSSTRAIITTLEKRLTALQEPGEQLTMLPLMVEEEWNELDGQDQLESFLKTRLAALKNERAEVELLLTAARKVEARGPDAKAEALLEWVYKFQKEEGDPDVKLLVFTEFVPTQKMLAEFLGNRGISVACLNGSMSMDERQQVQEAFAKEVRILVSTDAGGEGLNLQFCHIVVNFDIPWNPMRIEQRIGRVDRIGQNAVVRAINFLFADSVEFRVRDVLENKLDVILKEFGVDKTSDVLDSAEAAHMFDSLYVDALMHPDRIAQSVEQVAETIKARAGNAHSKNTMLANGDALSPDEARDMLNQPLAEWVVRITENYLDAFGGKYVAELDCLKIQWPGETQMIRYTLPTYIGTPPPKTELLRLDHPKVRGILSRLPRFVPGMPLPSLRFPSLPAGIAGVWSLWEISIITQDRQRCRMLPLFVHEDGRMLAPTARFLWEQLCLEPWRVDDATAMPIDGAAYAATEAMANDQCRDLYLEMRQRHLRQIQVEKDKADYSFRTRRKLLQAIGLPEVRDYRLRQLAQEESQCAEELRQQGQVLPQLTPLLMLKIC
;
A
#
# COMPACT_ATOMS: atom_id res chain seq x y z
N MET A 1 17.82 -27.50 -50.43
CA MET A 1 18.88 -26.61 -49.87
C MET A 1 18.45 -25.18 -49.97
N PHE A 2 18.73 -24.44 -48.95
CA PHE A 2 18.33 -23.00 -48.90
C PHE A 2 19.55 -22.11 -49.19
N GLU A 3 19.31 -20.88 -49.65
CA GLU A 3 20.38 -19.92 -50.03
C GLU A 3 20.44 -18.75 -49.05
N ALA A 4 21.61 -18.10 -48.95
CA ALA A 4 21.74 -16.89 -48.16
C ALA A 4 20.82 -15.77 -48.73
N GLY A 5 20.19 -15.02 -47.82
CA GLY A 5 19.19 -14.02 -48.17
C GLY A 5 17.74 -14.53 -48.26
N GLN A 6 17.53 -15.85 -48.35
CA GLN A 6 16.21 -16.45 -48.44
C GLN A 6 15.45 -16.34 -47.10
N TRP A 7 14.16 -16.04 -47.17
CA TRP A 7 13.24 -16.11 -46.03
C TRP A 7 12.68 -17.52 -45.89
N LEU A 8 12.75 -18.08 -44.68
CA LEU A 8 12.29 -19.42 -44.31
C LEU A 8 11.50 -19.36 -43.02
N TRP A 9 10.81 -20.44 -42.71
CA TRP A 9 10.13 -20.65 -41.44
C TRP A 9 11.00 -21.50 -40.49
N SER A 10 11.32 -20.97 -39.32
CA SER A 10 11.95 -21.74 -38.27
C SER A 10 10.91 -22.49 -37.45
N ILE A 11 10.94 -23.82 -37.51
CA ILE A 11 10.04 -24.70 -36.76
C ILE A 11 10.29 -24.56 -35.24
N GLU A 12 11.55 -24.45 -34.84
CA GLU A 12 11.95 -24.33 -33.46
C GLU A 12 11.50 -23.00 -32.83
N HIS A 13 11.75 -21.91 -33.55
CA HIS A 13 11.42 -20.55 -33.07
C HIS A 13 10.01 -20.07 -33.46
N ARG A 14 9.30 -20.85 -34.29
CA ARG A 14 7.92 -20.58 -34.75
C ARG A 14 7.71 -19.18 -35.37
N GLN A 15 8.71 -18.74 -36.15
CA GLN A 15 8.70 -17.44 -36.78
C GLN A 15 9.44 -17.47 -38.14
N PRO A 16 9.21 -16.49 -39.02
CA PRO A 16 10.05 -16.29 -40.19
C PRO A 16 11.49 -16.00 -39.76
N CYS A 17 12.44 -16.48 -40.51
CA CYS A 17 13.83 -16.22 -40.32
C CYS A 17 14.53 -16.00 -41.68
N LYS A 18 15.58 -15.17 -41.70
CA LYS A 18 16.36 -14.92 -42.93
C LYS A 18 17.67 -15.66 -42.85
N VAL A 19 18.01 -16.43 -43.87
CA VAL A 19 19.30 -17.08 -43.95
C VAL A 19 20.38 -16.00 -44.15
N VAL A 20 21.28 -15.88 -43.20
CA VAL A 20 22.40 -14.95 -43.24
C VAL A 20 23.62 -15.63 -43.88
N GLU A 21 23.88 -16.87 -43.46
CA GLU A 21 25.06 -17.62 -43.89
C GLU A 21 24.74 -19.12 -43.94
N VAL A 22 25.33 -19.83 -44.89
CA VAL A 22 25.26 -21.30 -45.01
C VAL A 22 26.64 -21.85 -44.77
N SER A 23 26.82 -22.58 -43.68
CA SER A 23 28.06 -23.26 -43.38
C SER A 23 27.95 -24.74 -43.81
N ARG A 24 28.83 -25.20 -44.67
CA ARG A 24 28.87 -26.58 -45.15
C ARG A 24 30.16 -27.26 -44.64
N LEU A 25 30.02 -28.43 -44.08
CA LEU A 25 31.18 -29.26 -43.73
C LEU A 25 30.84 -30.71 -44.13
N TRP A 26 31.57 -31.22 -45.13
CA TRP A 26 31.29 -32.51 -45.76
C TRP A 26 29.82 -32.58 -46.30
N ASP A 27 29.06 -33.57 -45.86
CA ASP A 27 27.66 -33.76 -46.28
C ASP A 27 26.66 -33.01 -45.42
N ASP A 28 27.11 -32.34 -44.31
CA ASP A 28 26.29 -31.64 -43.39
C ASP A 28 26.24 -30.12 -43.70
N ALA A 29 25.04 -29.58 -43.63
CA ALA A 29 24.80 -28.16 -43.75
C ALA A 29 24.18 -27.58 -42.45
N SER A 30 24.68 -26.43 -42.05
CA SER A 30 24.04 -25.64 -40.95
C SER A 30 23.83 -24.23 -41.43
N TYR A 31 22.77 -23.61 -40.96
CA TYR A 31 22.30 -22.30 -41.36
C TYR A 31 22.42 -21.33 -40.22
N HIS A 32 23.09 -20.21 -40.44
CA HIS A 32 22.99 -19.05 -39.54
C HIS A 32 21.78 -18.24 -40.01
N VAL A 33 20.77 -18.14 -39.19
CA VAL A 33 19.52 -17.44 -39.54
C VAL A 33 19.29 -16.29 -38.58
N TRP A 34 18.89 -15.17 -39.13
CA TRP A 34 18.45 -14.02 -38.36
C TRP A 34 16.98 -14.16 -37.99
N LEU A 35 16.67 -13.99 -36.71
CA LEU A 35 15.32 -14.04 -36.16
C LEU A 35 14.81 -12.62 -35.91
N PRO A 36 13.76 -12.16 -36.63
CA PRO A 36 13.25 -10.80 -36.53
C PRO A 36 12.72 -10.40 -35.13
N SER A 37 12.07 -11.33 -34.43
CA SER A 37 11.45 -11.06 -33.13
C SER A 37 12.45 -10.81 -32.01
N THR A 38 13.64 -11.41 -32.08
CA THR A 38 14.70 -11.31 -31.08
C THR A 38 15.91 -10.53 -31.56
N GLU A 39 15.90 -10.12 -32.87
CA GLU A 39 17.04 -9.46 -33.54
C GLU A 39 18.37 -10.19 -33.39
N SER A 40 18.31 -11.52 -33.29
CA SER A 40 19.45 -12.38 -33.04
C SER A 40 19.73 -13.30 -34.20
N VAL A 41 21.01 -13.65 -34.39
CA VAL A 41 21.44 -14.69 -35.32
C VAL A 41 21.68 -15.97 -34.56
N VAL A 42 20.97 -17.04 -34.98
CA VAL A 42 21.07 -18.36 -34.37
C VAL A 42 21.49 -19.40 -35.42
N ARG A 43 22.15 -20.48 -34.96
CA ARG A 43 22.51 -21.60 -35.82
C ARG A 43 21.42 -22.65 -35.78
N ILE A 44 20.91 -23.03 -36.95
CA ILE A 44 19.79 -23.97 -37.08
C ILE A 44 20.18 -25.06 -38.12
N THR A 45 19.72 -26.25 -37.85
CA THR A 45 19.88 -27.41 -38.77
C THR A 45 18.82 -27.41 -39.88
N PRO A 46 19.07 -28.03 -41.04
CA PRO A 46 18.15 -28.02 -42.18
C PRO A 46 16.75 -28.57 -41.87
N ASP A 47 16.67 -29.60 -41.04
CA ASP A 47 15.43 -30.24 -40.60
C ASP A 47 14.50 -29.34 -39.78
N ARG A 48 15.05 -28.27 -39.22
CA ARG A 48 14.30 -27.26 -38.44
C ARG A 48 13.87 -26.05 -39.27
N LEU A 49 14.17 -26.06 -40.58
CA LEU A 49 13.81 -24.99 -41.52
C LEU A 49 12.87 -25.53 -42.60
N LYS A 50 11.83 -24.78 -42.91
CA LYS A 50 10.95 -25.05 -44.05
C LYS A 50 10.65 -23.79 -44.85
N GLN A 51 10.19 -23.94 -46.09
CA GLN A 51 9.66 -22.77 -46.83
C GLN A 51 8.44 -22.21 -46.11
N ILE A 52 8.24 -20.92 -46.27
CA ILE A 52 7.06 -20.24 -45.69
C ILE A 52 5.85 -20.73 -46.47
N ASP A 53 4.94 -21.44 -45.83
CA ASP A 53 3.69 -21.90 -46.43
C ASP A 53 2.67 -20.76 -46.36
N ALA A 54 2.09 -20.42 -47.52
CA ALA A 54 1.07 -19.41 -47.66
C ALA A 54 -0.16 -19.72 -46.79
N ALA A 55 -0.58 -20.97 -46.73
CA ALA A 55 -1.74 -21.39 -45.93
C ALA A 55 -1.50 -21.18 -44.42
N GLU A 56 -0.30 -21.47 -43.92
CA GLU A 56 0.08 -21.21 -42.51
C GLU A 56 0.22 -19.71 -42.22
N ALA A 57 0.80 -18.94 -43.14
CA ALA A 57 0.99 -17.49 -42.99
C ALA A 57 -0.34 -16.74 -43.00
N CYS A 58 -1.31 -17.20 -43.78
CA CYS A 58 -2.62 -16.60 -43.94
C CYS A 58 -3.70 -17.21 -43.03
N HIS A 59 -3.33 -18.06 -42.07
CA HIS A 59 -4.28 -18.69 -41.16
C HIS A 59 -5.03 -17.64 -40.31
N PRO A 60 -6.39 -17.64 -40.30
CA PRO A 60 -7.17 -16.61 -39.60
C PRO A 60 -6.82 -16.43 -38.12
N ALA A 61 -6.58 -17.52 -37.40
CA ALA A 61 -6.20 -17.46 -35.98
C ALA A 61 -4.86 -16.74 -35.77
N ARG A 62 -3.93 -16.88 -36.73
CA ARG A 62 -2.64 -16.17 -36.67
C ARG A 62 -2.79 -14.66 -36.85
N ILE A 63 -3.64 -14.26 -37.78
CA ILE A 63 -3.98 -12.84 -38.01
C ILE A 63 -4.61 -12.26 -36.73
N ARG A 64 -5.61 -12.94 -36.16
CA ARG A 64 -6.28 -12.51 -34.93
C ARG A 64 -5.33 -12.49 -33.74
N TYR A 65 -4.43 -13.45 -33.62
CA TYR A 65 -3.39 -13.45 -32.57
C TYR A 65 -2.58 -12.15 -32.59
N VAL A 66 -2.10 -11.73 -33.78
CA VAL A 66 -1.34 -10.48 -33.91
C VAL A 66 -2.18 -9.26 -33.56
N LEU A 67 -3.43 -9.22 -34.03
CA LEU A 67 -4.36 -8.11 -33.82
C LEU A 67 -4.68 -7.93 -32.31
N TYR A 68 -5.05 -8.99 -31.62
CA TYR A 68 -5.32 -8.94 -30.17
C TYR A 68 -4.05 -8.64 -29.37
N GLY A 69 -2.92 -9.23 -29.76
CA GLY A 69 -1.64 -8.94 -29.14
C GLY A 69 -1.22 -7.48 -29.27
N ALA A 70 -1.36 -6.91 -30.45
CA ALA A 70 -1.08 -5.50 -30.69
C ALA A 70 -2.03 -4.57 -29.93
N ARG A 71 -3.31 -4.92 -29.80
CA ARG A 71 -4.25 -4.16 -28.96
C ARG A 71 -3.84 -4.17 -27.48
N ILE A 72 -3.51 -5.33 -26.96
CA ILE A 72 -3.02 -5.46 -25.58
C ILE A 72 -1.71 -4.67 -25.41
N ALA A 73 -0.75 -4.82 -26.32
CA ALA A 73 0.53 -4.09 -26.27
C ALA A 73 0.32 -2.57 -26.35
N ASN A 74 -0.62 -2.08 -27.17
CA ASN A 74 -0.95 -0.66 -27.24
C ASN A 74 -1.54 -0.16 -25.91
N LEU A 75 -2.51 -0.91 -25.31
CA LEU A 75 -3.08 -0.58 -23.99
C LEU A 75 -2.03 -0.57 -22.87
N LEU A 76 -1.07 -1.49 -22.89
CA LEU A 76 0.01 -1.53 -21.89
C LEU A 76 0.87 -0.25 -21.89
N ASN A 77 0.92 0.45 -23.03
CA ASN A 77 1.71 1.67 -23.21
C ASN A 77 0.86 2.96 -23.23
N GLU A 78 -0.45 2.85 -23.21
CA GLU A 78 -1.37 3.97 -23.04
C GLU A 78 -1.60 4.29 -21.55
N ASP A 79 -2.18 5.46 -21.27
CA ASP A 79 -2.55 5.88 -19.92
C ASP A 79 -3.83 5.17 -19.40
N VAL A 80 -4.15 4.02 -19.98
CA VAL A 80 -5.27 3.15 -19.60
C VAL A 80 -4.88 2.31 -18.39
N LEU A 81 -5.78 2.22 -17.40
CA LEU A 81 -5.55 1.44 -16.18
C LEU A 81 -5.92 -0.02 -16.37
N LEU A 82 -4.98 -0.92 -16.08
CA LEU A 82 -5.10 -2.36 -16.29
C LEU A 82 -5.53 -3.12 -15.02
N ALA A 83 -5.08 -2.64 -13.86
CA ALA A 83 -5.35 -3.28 -12.58
C ALA A 83 -6.84 -3.43 -12.27
N PRO A 84 -7.72 -2.44 -12.55
CA PRO A 84 -9.16 -2.58 -12.30
C PRO A 84 -9.80 -3.76 -13.02
N ALA A 85 -9.38 -4.04 -14.25
CA ALA A 85 -9.90 -5.16 -15.03
C ALA A 85 -9.36 -6.55 -14.60
N SER A 86 -8.34 -6.59 -13.74
CA SER A 86 -7.68 -7.82 -13.31
C SER A 86 -7.80 -8.10 -11.81
N ALA A 87 -8.44 -7.21 -11.05
CA ALA A 87 -8.65 -7.33 -9.62
C ALA A 87 -10.06 -7.87 -9.31
N ASN A 88 -10.18 -8.62 -8.20
CA ASN A 88 -11.48 -9.09 -7.69
C ASN A 88 -12.15 -8.03 -6.78
N VAL A 89 -11.88 -6.75 -7.03
CA VAL A 89 -12.47 -5.62 -6.31
C VAL A 89 -12.98 -4.61 -7.31
N ILE A 90 -14.15 -4.05 -7.05
CA ILE A 90 -14.68 -2.91 -7.81
C ILE A 90 -14.04 -1.66 -7.21
N PRO A 91 -13.05 -1.03 -7.88
CA PRO A 91 -12.37 0.12 -7.32
C PRO A 91 -13.29 1.33 -7.30
N LEU A 92 -13.17 2.11 -6.25
CA LEU A 92 -13.94 3.35 -6.06
C LEU A 92 -13.27 4.53 -6.79
N PRO A 93 -14.02 5.60 -7.10
CA PRO A 93 -13.50 6.74 -7.85
C PRO A 93 -12.20 7.34 -7.29
N HIS A 94 -12.08 7.46 -5.95
CA HIS A 94 -10.84 7.95 -5.32
C HIS A 94 -9.67 6.98 -5.50
N GLN A 95 -9.91 5.66 -5.43
CA GLN A 95 -8.88 4.63 -5.63
C GLN A 95 -8.39 4.61 -7.08
N LEU A 96 -9.30 4.80 -8.04
CA LEU A 96 -8.94 4.94 -9.47
C LEU A 96 -8.15 6.21 -9.73
N LYS A 97 -8.51 7.32 -9.08
CA LYS A 97 -7.74 8.57 -9.12
C LYS A 97 -6.33 8.38 -8.56
N ALA A 98 -6.19 7.69 -7.42
CA ALA A 98 -4.90 7.36 -6.83
C ALA A 98 -4.05 6.52 -7.79
N LEU A 99 -4.64 5.47 -8.38
CA LEU A 99 -3.97 4.62 -9.35
C LEU A 99 -3.52 5.41 -10.59
N ARG A 100 -4.43 6.18 -11.22
CA ARG A 100 -4.12 7.01 -12.39
C ARG A 100 -2.96 7.94 -12.12
N ARG A 101 -2.99 8.62 -10.98
CA ARG A 101 -1.98 9.57 -10.60
C ARG A 101 -0.61 8.91 -10.35
N ALA A 102 -0.61 7.74 -9.72
CA ALA A 102 0.61 6.98 -9.47
C ALA A 102 1.27 6.53 -10.78
N VAL A 103 0.47 6.03 -11.72
CA VAL A 103 0.97 5.47 -12.99
C VAL A 103 1.35 6.54 -14.01
N ALA A 104 0.82 7.76 -13.89
CA ALA A 104 1.18 8.88 -14.76
C ALA A 104 2.66 9.31 -14.64
N GLN A 105 3.34 8.88 -13.58
CA GLN A 105 4.77 9.14 -13.38
C GLN A 105 5.62 7.93 -13.72
N ASP A 106 6.82 8.15 -14.26
CA ASP A 106 7.76 7.06 -14.57
C ASP A 106 8.29 6.36 -13.31
N ARG A 107 8.46 7.12 -12.23
CA ARG A 107 8.85 6.60 -10.92
C ARG A 107 7.66 6.70 -9.97
N VAL A 108 7.10 5.57 -9.62
CA VAL A 108 5.98 5.48 -8.66
C VAL A 108 6.54 5.56 -7.24
N ARG A 109 6.59 6.78 -6.72
CA ARG A 109 7.04 7.07 -5.35
C ARG A 109 6.06 8.03 -4.69
N PHE A 110 5.15 7.48 -3.87
CA PHE A 110 4.02 8.22 -3.32
C PHE A 110 3.80 7.95 -1.83
N LEU A 111 3.27 8.96 -1.17
CA LEU A 111 2.62 8.85 0.11
C LEU A 111 1.09 8.79 -0.11
N LEU A 112 0.50 7.63 0.18
CA LEU A 112 -0.95 7.44 0.21
C LEU A 112 -1.44 7.89 1.58
N ALA A 113 -2.07 9.06 1.62
CA ALA A 113 -2.44 9.78 2.84
C ALA A 113 -3.96 9.87 3.06
N ASP A 114 -4.71 8.96 2.46
CA ASP A 114 -6.16 8.87 2.60
C ASP A 114 -6.58 8.63 4.05
N GLU A 115 -7.72 9.16 4.45
CA GLU A 115 -8.25 8.95 5.80
C GLU A 115 -8.44 7.47 6.14
N VAL A 116 -8.50 7.18 7.44
CA VAL A 116 -8.72 5.81 7.94
C VAL A 116 -10.04 5.25 7.39
N GLY A 117 -10.00 4.04 6.83
CA GLY A 117 -11.19 3.35 6.32
C GLY A 117 -11.49 3.57 4.83
N LEU A 118 -10.70 4.38 4.10
CA LEU A 118 -10.83 4.60 2.65
C LEU A 118 -10.15 3.53 1.78
N GLY A 119 -9.48 2.55 2.40
CA GLY A 119 -8.91 1.42 1.66
C GLY A 119 -7.53 1.69 1.05
N LYS A 120 -6.63 2.34 1.78
CA LYS A 120 -5.22 2.54 1.36
C LYS A 120 -4.52 1.25 0.93
N THR A 121 -4.80 0.13 1.59
CA THR A 121 -4.29 -1.19 1.22
C THR A 121 -4.75 -1.59 -0.18
N ILE A 122 -6.02 -1.29 -0.53
CA ILE A 122 -6.57 -1.54 -1.87
C ILE A 122 -5.91 -0.62 -2.90
N GLU A 123 -5.69 0.65 -2.59
CA GLU A 123 -4.96 1.57 -3.47
C GLU A 123 -3.54 1.08 -3.74
N ALA A 124 -2.80 0.70 -2.69
CA ALA A 124 -1.47 0.13 -2.83
C ALA A 124 -1.49 -1.18 -3.63
N GLY A 125 -2.50 -2.04 -3.41
CA GLY A 125 -2.73 -3.27 -4.17
C GLY A 125 -3.01 -3.01 -5.65
N LEU A 126 -3.84 -2.01 -5.98
CA LEU A 126 -4.10 -1.60 -7.36
C LEU A 126 -2.83 -1.08 -8.04
N ILE A 127 -2.06 -0.22 -7.38
CA ILE A 127 -0.79 0.31 -7.91
C ILE A 127 0.22 -0.83 -8.11
N MET A 128 0.37 -1.71 -7.12
CA MET A 128 1.21 -2.89 -7.21
C MET A 128 0.81 -3.79 -8.39
N ARG A 129 -0.48 -4.07 -8.50
CA ARG A 129 -1.03 -4.90 -9.59
C ARG A 129 -0.77 -4.27 -10.96
N GLU A 130 -0.94 -2.97 -11.08
CA GLU A 130 -0.65 -2.22 -12.32
C GLU A 130 0.83 -2.33 -12.72
N LEU A 131 1.75 -2.14 -11.77
CA LEU A 131 3.18 -2.29 -12.01
C LEU A 131 3.55 -3.71 -12.44
N LYS A 132 2.92 -4.73 -11.84
CA LYS A 132 3.10 -6.14 -12.22
C LYS A 132 2.59 -6.40 -13.64
N LEU A 133 1.39 -5.94 -13.96
CA LEU A 133 0.80 -6.11 -15.28
C LEU A 133 1.64 -5.47 -16.38
N ARG A 134 2.22 -4.31 -16.11
CA ARG A 134 3.16 -3.62 -17.02
C ARG A 134 4.56 -4.24 -17.05
N GLY A 135 4.83 -5.27 -16.23
CA GLY A 135 6.15 -5.90 -16.16
C GLY A 135 7.21 -5.07 -15.45
N LEU A 136 6.81 -4.01 -14.73
CA LEU A 136 7.71 -3.06 -14.05
C LEU A 136 8.09 -3.51 -12.65
N ALA A 137 7.29 -4.35 -12.00
CA ALA A 137 7.57 -4.91 -10.70
C ALA A 137 7.32 -6.42 -10.68
N ARG A 138 8.29 -7.17 -10.19
CA ARG A 138 8.20 -8.60 -9.91
C ARG A 138 8.47 -8.87 -8.44
N ARG A 139 9.55 -8.29 -7.92
CA ARG A 139 9.97 -8.49 -6.54
C ARG A 139 9.40 -7.39 -5.64
N ILE A 140 8.54 -7.80 -4.70
CA ILE A 140 7.74 -6.86 -3.90
C ILE A 140 7.93 -7.15 -2.42
N LEU A 141 8.25 -6.09 -1.65
CA LEU A 141 8.33 -6.12 -0.20
C LEU A 141 7.23 -5.26 0.40
N VAL A 142 6.49 -5.82 1.35
CA VAL A 142 5.55 -5.08 2.19
C VAL A 142 6.08 -5.07 3.62
N ILE A 143 6.18 -3.90 4.22
CA ILE A 143 6.53 -3.71 5.63
C ILE A 143 5.32 -3.11 6.34
N ALA A 144 4.77 -3.83 7.30
CA ALA A 144 3.57 -3.44 8.01
C ALA A 144 3.75 -3.61 9.53
N PRO A 145 2.95 -2.93 10.37
CA PRO A 145 2.85 -3.27 11.79
C PRO A 145 2.48 -4.74 11.97
N LYS A 146 3.00 -5.37 13.04
CA LYS A 146 2.76 -6.80 13.31
C LYS A 146 1.28 -7.19 13.27
N GLY A 147 0.40 -6.34 13.80
CA GLY A 147 -1.04 -6.57 13.82
C GLY A 147 -1.74 -6.50 12.44
N LEU A 148 -1.10 -5.89 11.43
CA LEU A 148 -1.66 -5.73 10.08
C LEU A 148 -1.18 -6.78 9.08
N VAL A 149 -0.16 -7.57 9.40
CA VAL A 149 0.46 -8.52 8.46
C VAL A 149 -0.54 -9.53 7.90
N THR A 150 -1.35 -10.15 8.76
CA THR A 150 -2.38 -11.12 8.34
C THR A 150 -3.46 -10.49 7.49
N GLN A 151 -3.88 -9.27 7.82
CA GLN A 151 -4.85 -8.53 7.02
C GLN A 151 -4.29 -8.25 5.62
N TRP A 152 -3.04 -7.79 5.52
CA TRP A 152 -2.37 -7.57 4.25
C TRP A 152 -2.35 -8.83 3.38
N ILE A 153 -1.96 -9.96 3.94
CA ILE A 153 -1.92 -11.24 3.22
C ILE A 153 -3.32 -11.61 2.70
N ALA A 154 -4.34 -11.52 3.59
CA ALA A 154 -5.71 -11.85 3.23
C ALA A 154 -6.29 -10.92 2.17
N GLU A 155 -6.07 -9.60 2.29
CA GLU A 155 -6.55 -8.61 1.30
C GLU A 155 -5.86 -8.79 -0.05
N MET A 156 -4.54 -9.02 -0.08
CA MET A 156 -3.80 -9.26 -1.32
C MET A 156 -4.26 -10.54 -2.00
N GLN A 157 -4.49 -11.60 -1.27
CA GLN A 157 -4.97 -12.86 -1.82
C GLN A 157 -6.41 -12.74 -2.32
N THR A 158 -7.31 -12.17 -1.51
CA THR A 158 -8.74 -12.08 -1.84
C THR A 158 -9.02 -11.14 -2.99
N HIS A 159 -8.43 -9.94 -2.99
CA HIS A 159 -8.74 -8.89 -3.95
C HIS A 159 -7.86 -8.93 -5.21
N PHE A 160 -6.63 -9.40 -5.09
CA PHE A 160 -5.66 -9.36 -6.18
C PHE A 160 -5.16 -10.74 -6.61
N GLY A 161 -5.45 -11.80 -5.82
CA GLY A 161 -4.94 -13.15 -6.03
C GLY A 161 -3.40 -13.20 -5.93
N GLU A 162 -2.84 -12.38 -5.04
CA GLU A 162 -1.41 -12.28 -4.80
C GLU A 162 -1.03 -13.01 -3.52
N GLU A 163 -0.03 -13.87 -3.60
CA GLU A 163 0.47 -14.65 -2.46
C GLU A 163 1.74 -14.02 -1.90
N PHE A 164 1.66 -13.56 -0.65
CA PHE A 164 2.80 -13.01 0.07
C PHE A 164 3.31 -14.01 1.11
N ARG A 165 4.64 -14.24 1.09
CA ARG A 165 5.29 -15.00 2.14
C ARG A 165 5.51 -14.11 3.36
N PHE A 166 4.91 -14.48 4.49
CA PHE A 166 5.26 -13.86 5.77
C PHE A 166 6.64 -14.31 6.21
N PHE A 167 7.52 -13.35 6.50
CA PHE A 167 8.86 -13.61 6.98
C PHE A 167 8.96 -13.22 8.45
N SER A 168 8.93 -14.21 9.32
CA SER A 168 9.00 -14.03 10.78
C SER A 168 10.43 -14.10 11.31
N PRO A 169 10.70 -13.58 12.53
CA PRO A 169 12.01 -13.77 13.17
C PRO A 169 12.46 -15.23 13.31
N ALA A 170 11.53 -16.20 13.36
CA ALA A 170 11.84 -17.62 13.45
C ALA A 170 12.34 -18.20 12.11
N ASP A 171 11.89 -17.65 10.99
CA ASP A 171 12.28 -18.12 9.66
C ASP A 171 13.79 -17.94 9.42
N PHE A 172 14.40 -16.84 9.89
CA PHE A 172 15.83 -16.58 9.74
C PHE A 172 16.71 -17.70 10.29
N SER A 173 16.40 -18.20 11.48
CA SER A 173 17.15 -19.29 12.09
C SER A 173 17.01 -20.63 11.35
N GLY A 174 15.87 -20.86 10.71
CA GLY A 174 15.62 -22.03 9.87
C GLY A 174 16.44 -22.01 8.58
N TYR A 175 16.37 -20.90 7.84
CA TYR A 175 17.09 -20.73 6.58
C TYR A 175 18.61 -20.69 6.76
N ARG A 176 19.11 -20.08 7.83
CA ARG A 176 20.55 -20.09 8.16
C ARG A 176 21.14 -21.49 8.24
N ARG A 177 20.37 -22.49 8.72
CA ARG A 177 20.81 -23.89 8.78
C ARG A 177 20.87 -24.53 7.41
N ILE A 178 20.09 -24.08 6.44
CA ILE A 178 19.97 -24.67 5.11
C ILE A 178 20.95 -24.01 4.14
N ALA A 179 21.07 -22.69 4.17
CA ALA A 179 21.88 -21.91 3.24
C ALA A 179 22.58 -20.74 3.95
N PRO A 180 23.66 -20.99 4.71
CA PRO A 180 24.29 -20.00 5.61
C PRO A 180 24.97 -18.83 4.92
N SER A 181 25.24 -18.90 3.62
CA SER A 181 25.92 -17.86 2.84
C SER A 181 25.02 -17.10 1.86
N GLU A 182 23.76 -17.48 1.73
CA GLU A 182 22.84 -16.87 0.77
C GLU A 182 21.95 -15.80 1.44
N ASN A 183 21.68 -14.73 0.69
CA ASN A 183 20.70 -13.73 1.11
C ASN A 183 19.28 -14.31 1.00
N VAL A 184 18.70 -14.67 2.15
CA VAL A 184 17.39 -15.34 2.26
C VAL A 184 16.26 -14.54 1.62
N TRP A 185 16.34 -13.23 1.64
CA TRP A 185 15.34 -12.34 1.05
C TRP A 185 15.22 -12.49 -0.48
N ARG A 186 16.25 -13.02 -1.15
CA ARG A 186 16.25 -13.27 -2.60
C ARG A 186 15.48 -14.54 -3.00
N SER A 187 15.16 -15.40 -2.05
CA SER A 187 14.47 -16.67 -2.30
C SER A 187 13.00 -16.50 -2.67
N PHE A 188 12.40 -15.33 -2.42
CA PHE A 188 10.99 -15.08 -2.65
C PHE A 188 10.76 -13.77 -3.39
N ASP A 189 9.82 -13.80 -4.35
CA ASP A 189 9.47 -12.62 -5.14
C ASP A 189 8.53 -11.67 -4.38
N GLN A 190 7.68 -12.20 -3.48
CA GLN A 190 6.71 -11.41 -2.72
C GLN A 190 6.80 -11.74 -1.22
N VAL A 191 7.22 -10.75 -0.45
CA VAL A 191 7.48 -10.92 0.98
C VAL A 191 6.77 -9.84 1.78
N ILE A 192 6.24 -10.22 2.94
CA ILE A 192 5.76 -9.31 3.95
C ILE A 192 6.47 -9.56 5.28
N CYS A 193 6.87 -8.50 5.97
CA CYS A 193 7.48 -8.58 7.29
C CYS A 193 7.01 -7.44 8.20
N SER A 194 7.26 -7.59 9.50
CA SER A 194 6.97 -6.51 10.44
C SER A 194 8.12 -5.51 10.53
N LEU A 195 7.78 -4.23 10.70
CA LEU A 195 8.75 -3.13 10.83
C LEU A 195 9.76 -3.39 11.95
N ASP A 196 9.29 -3.85 13.11
CA ASP A 196 10.16 -4.09 14.26
C ASP A 196 11.07 -5.30 14.10
N SER A 197 10.78 -6.21 13.17
CA SER A 197 11.63 -7.38 12.89
C SER A 197 12.85 -7.07 12.03
N VAL A 198 12.85 -5.93 11.32
CA VAL A 198 13.87 -5.57 10.32
C VAL A 198 14.59 -4.25 10.62
N LYS A 199 14.17 -3.52 11.65
CA LYS A 199 14.87 -2.28 12.04
C LYS A 199 16.29 -2.60 12.55
N PRO A 200 17.31 -1.82 12.17
CA PRO A 200 18.66 -2.02 12.67
C PRO A 200 18.71 -1.80 14.18
N MET A 201 19.61 -2.52 14.86
CA MET A 201 19.79 -2.52 16.30
C MET A 201 21.16 -1.96 16.66
N GLU A 202 21.23 -0.99 17.57
CA GLU A 202 22.49 -0.40 18.03
C GLU A 202 23.04 -1.12 19.28
N SER A 203 22.15 -1.51 20.19
CA SER A 203 22.52 -2.21 21.41
C SER A 203 21.39 -3.10 21.91
N ARG A 204 21.74 -4.20 22.58
CA ARG A 204 20.79 -5.05 23.27
C ARG A 204 21.45 -5.66 24.51
N GLN A 205 20.77 -5.61 25.65
CA GLN A 205 21.29 -6.16 26.89
C GLN A 205 21.57 -7.68 26.74
N GLY A 206 22.79 -8.08 27.09
CA GLY A 206 23.23 -9.48 27.00
C GLY A 206 23.74 -9.93 25.63
N TRP A 207 23.80 -9.04 24.63
CA TRP A 207 24.34 -9.32 23.31
C TRP A 207 25.71 -8.73 23.09
N SER A 208 26.58 -9.49 22.46
CA SER A 208 27.87 -9.02 21.99
C SER A 208 27.73 -8.15 20.74
N ARG A 209 28.77 -7.39 20.41
CA ARG A 209 28.80 -6.56 19.22
C ARG A 209 28.72 -7.38 17.92
N ASP A 210 29.26 -8.61 17.96
CA ASP A 210 29.23 -9.51 16.81
C ASP A 210 27.82 -10.08 16.57
N GLU A 211 27.07 -10.39 17.62
CA GLU A 211 25.68 -10.83 17.51
C GLU A 211 24.77 -9.70 16.99
N ILE A 212 25.02 -8.46 17.37
CA ILE A 212 24.29 -7.29 16.86
C ILE A 212 24.61 -7.07 15.35
N ASN A 213 25.90 -7.17 14.98
CA ASN A 213 26.32 -7.04 13.58
C ASN A 213 25.71 -8.14 12.71
N GLU A 214 25.69 -9.38 13.18
CA GLU A 214 25.07 -10.50 12.47
C GLU A 214 23.55 -10.31 12.32
N PHE A 215 22.88 -9.86 13.37
CA PHE A 215 21.47 -9.51 13.33
C PHE A 215 21.17 -8.42 12.30
N ASN A 216 21.95 -7.33 12.30
CA ASN A 216 21.77 -6.22 11.37
C ASN A 216 22.08 -6.64 9.93
N LYS A 217 23.09 -7.48 9.72
CA LYS A 217 23.40 -8.02 8.40
C LYS A 217 22.21 -8.78 7.83
N GLU A 218 21.68 -9.75 8.54
CA GLU A 218 20.59 -10.61 8.04
C GLU A 218 19.26 -9.85 7.83
N ARG A 219 18.94 -8.95 8.75
CA ARG A 219 17.61 -8.34 8.80
C ARG A 219 17.53 -7.00 8.14
N PHE A 220 18.62 -6.28 8.04
CA PHE A 220 18.66 -4.96 7.43
C PHE A 220 19.51 -4.92 6.16
N GLU A 221 20.80 -5.28 6.23
CA GLU A 221 21.68 -5.18 5.05
C GLU A 221 21.27 -6.11 3.92
N ASP A 222 20.96 -7.37 4.24
CA ASP A 222 20.49 -8.35 3.26
C ASP A 222 19.11 -7.98 2.70
N LEU A 223 18.23 -7.37 3.53
CA LEU A 223 16.93 -6.88 3.10
C LEU A 223 17.08 -5.78 2.04
N ILE A 224 17.89 -4.74 2.30
CA ILE A 224 18.05 -3.62 1.37
C ILE A 224 18.83 -3.98 0.11
N THR A 225 19.65 -5.03 0.15
CA THR A 225 20.43 -5.51 -0.99
C THR A 225 19.76 -6.65 -1.77
N ALA A 226 18.54 -7.04 -1.38
CA ALA A 226 17.84 -8.14 -2.02
C ALA A 226 17.41 -7.86 -3.46
N GLY A 227 17.30 -6.60 -3.88
CA GLY A 227 16.90 -6.19 -5.24
C GLY A 227 15.38 -6.18 -5.40
N TRP A 228 14.70 -5.37 -4.62
CA TRP A 228 13.26 -5.15 -4.70
C TRP A 228 12.90 -4.19 -5.81
N ASP A 229 11.84 -4.49 -6.56
CA ASP A 229 11.29 -3.57 -7.55
C ASP A 229 10.33 -2.57 -6.91
N LEU A 230 9.48 -3.05 -5.98
CA LEU A 230 8.52 -2.23 -5.23
C LEU A 230 8.65 -2.51 -3.74
N ILE A 231 8.72 -1.45 -2.95
CA ILE A 231 8.60 -1.52 -1.49
C ILE A 231 7.37 -0.71 -1.05
N VAL A 232 6.55 -1.31 -0.21
CA VAL A 232 5.38 -0.69 0.42
C VAL A 232 5.58 -0.67 1.92
N VAL A 233 5.45 0.51 2.55
CA VAL A 233 5.57 0.66 4.00
C VAL A 233 4.25 1.19 4.55
N ASP A 234 3.58 0.37 5.34
CA ASP A 234 2.35 0.75 6.02
C ASP A 234 2.63 1.41 7.38
N GLU A 235 1.73 2.28 7.82
CA GLU A 235 1.89 3.17 8.96
C GLU A 235 3.25 3.88 8.93
N SER A 236 3.58 4.42 7.78
CA SER A 236 4.90 4.98 7.44
C SER A 236 5.31 6.19 8.30
N HIS A 237 4.38 6.81 9.02
CA HIS A 237 4.71 7.83 10.01
C HIS A 237 5.73 7.32 11.05
N ARG A 238 5.75 6.00 11.31
CA ARG A 238 6.70 5.37 12.25
C ARG A 238 8.15 5.39 11.76
N ILE A 239 8.40 5.50 10.45
CA ILE A 239 9.78 5.59 9.90
C ILE A 239 10.28 7.02 9.71
N GLY A 240 9.43 8.04 9.93
CA GLY A 240 9.84 9.44 9.92
C GLY A 240 10.82 9.80 11.06
N GLY A 241 10.68 9.12 12.21
CA GLY A 241 11.57 9.26 13.36
C GLY A 241 11.59 10.66 13.98
N SER A 242 12.18 10.78 15.17
CA SER A 242 12.40 12.07 15.86
C SER A 242 13.71 12.75 15.45
N SER A 243 14.67 11.96 14.98
CA SER A 243 15.95 12.45 14.45
C SER A 243 16.46 11.54 13.32
N ASP A 244 17.42 12.02 12.56
CA ASP A 244 18.04 11.27 11.46
C ASP A 244 18.83 10.03 11.93
N GLN A 245 19.14 9.94 13.19
CA GLN A 245 19.91 8.83 13.80
C GLN A 245 19.07 7.71 14.36
N VAL A 246 17.73 7.87 14.42
CA VAL A 246 16.85 6.82 14.93
C VAL A 246 16.84 5.62 13.99
N ALA A 247 16.94 4.41 14.54
CA ALA A 247 17.01 3.15 13.81
C ALA A 247 15.86 2.98 12.78
N ARG A 248 14.68 3.48 13.09
CA ARG A 248 13.52 3.45 12.18
C ARG A 248 13.72 4.36 10.96
N HIS A 249 14.33 5.55 11.13
CA HIS A 249 14.63 6.43 10.01
C HIS A 249 15.77 5.89 9.16
N GLN A 250 16.78 5.26 9.76
CA GLN A 250 17.83 4.55 9.03
C GLN A 250 17.25 3.42 8.17
N LEU A 251 16.30 2.65 8.72
CA LEU A 251 15.54 1.65 7.94
C LEU A 251 14.83 2.32 6.76
N GLY A 252 14.07 3.38 7.00
CA GLY A 252 13.35 4.12 5.95
C GLY A 252 14.27 4.58 4.81
N ARG A 253 15.46 5.13 5.13
CA ARG A 253 16.47 5.53 4.13
C ARG A 253 16.98 4.35 3.33
N GLY A 254 17.38 3.26 4.00
CA GLY A 254 17.85 2.06 3.32
C GLY A 254 16.81 1.49 2.35
N LEU A 255 15.54 1.41 2.78
CA LEU A 255 14.43 0.95 1.94
C LEU A 255 14.17 1.89 0.75
N SER A 256 14.20 3.19 0.99
CA SER A 256 14.01 4.19 -0.07
C SER A 256 15.05 4.10 -1.19
N GLU A 257 16.31 3.76 -0.84
CA GLU A 257 17.40 3.59 -1.79
C GLU A 257 17.42 2.19 -2.44
N ALA A 258 16.79 1.20 -1.79
CA ALA A 258 16.78 -0.19 -2.23
C ALA A 258 15.81 -0.49 -3.38
N SER A 259 14.87 0.41 -3.70
CA SER A 259 13.83 0.15 -4.70
C SER A 259 13.52 1.37 -5.56
N PRO A 260 13.32 1.19 -6.88
CA PRO A 260 12.86 2.27 -7.77
C PRO A 260 11.43 2.72 -7.48
N TYR A 261 10.54 1.82 -7.05
CA TYR A 261 9.14 2.12 -6.71
C TYR A 261 8.93 2.04 -5.20
N PHE A 262 8.34 3.07 -4.61
CA PHE A 262 8.24 3.19 -3.17
C PHE A 262 6.91 3.81 -2.75
N LEU A 263 6.09 3.07 -2.01
CA LEU A 263 4.82 3.52 -1.50
C LEU A 263 4.87 3.62 0.02
N LEU A 264 4.52 4.76 0.53
CA LEU A 264 4.33 5.04 1.94
C LEU A 264 2.83 5.18 2.21
N LEU A 265 2.30 4.47 3.20
CA LEU A 265 0.90 4.53 3.60
C LEU A 265 0.81 5.11 5.01
N SER A 266 0.03 6.17 5.18
CA SER A 266 -0.26 6.72 6.50
C SER A 266 -1.52 7.56 6.46
N ALA A 267 -2.44 7.37 7.39
CA ALA A 267 -3.60 8.25 7.51
C ALA A 267 -3.23 9.61 8.14
N THR A 268 -2.11 9.67 8.85
CA THR A 268 -1.61 10.82 9.60
C THR A 268 -0.16 11.13 9.23
N PRO A 269 0.13 11.60 8.01
CA PRO A 269 1.50 11.81 7.53
C PRO A 269 2.22 12.98 8.21
N HIS A 270 1.46 13.97 8.66
CA HIS A 270 1.98 15.12 9.40
C HIS A 270 1.92 14.86 10.89
N GLN A 271 3.04 14.57 11.52
CA GLN A 271 3.10 14.44 12.97
C GLN A 271 3.41 15.78 13.66
N GLY A 272 2.81 16.92 13.24
CA GLY A 272 2.95 18.23 13.86
C GLY A 272 4.35 18.82 13.85
N LYS A 273 5.37 18.01 13.61
CA LYS A 273 6.76 18.41 13.43
C LYS A 273 7.05 18.53 11.93
N SER A 274 7.23 19.75 11.46
CA SER A 274 7.66 19.99 10.07
C SER A 274 8.85 19.13 9.67
N ASP A 275 9.73 18.84 10.63
CA ASP A 275 10.92 18.01 10.43
C ASP A 275 10.62 16.53 10.25
N ALA A 276 9.64 15.95 10.96
CA ALA A 276 9.23 14.55 10.79
C ALA A 276 8.59 14.34 9.42
N PHE A 277 7.72 15.26 9.02
CA PHE A 277 7.11 15.21 7.69
C PHE A 277 8.14 15.44 6.58
N HIS A 278 9.08 16.39 6.76
CA HIS A 278 10.19 16.57 5.84
C HIS A 278 10.99 15.27 5.69
N ARG A 279 11.36 14.62 6.80
CA ARG A 279 12.04 13.31 6.75
C ARG A 279 11.23 12.27 6.00
N LEU A 280 9.92 12.21 6.21
CA LEU A 280 9.06 11.25 5.53
C LEU A 280 9.00 11.50 4.01
N VAL A 281 8.75 12.75 3.57
CA VAL A 281 8.69 13.06 2.13
C VAL A 281 10.06 13.02 1.45
N SER A 282 11.15 13.26 2.19
CA SER A 282 12.52 13.12 1.67
C SER A 282 12.87 11.66 1.33
N LEU A 283 12.20 10.67 1.94
CA LEU A 283 12.31 9.27 1.53
C LEU A 283 11.71 9.02 0.14
N LEU A 284 10.74 9.81 -0.29
CA LEU A 284 10.16 9.70 -1.63
C LEU A 284 11.11 10.32 -2.68
N ASP A 285 11.64 11.50 -2.38
CA ASP A 285 12.57 12.19 -3.29
C ASP A 285 13.48 13.14 -2.50
N LYS A 286 14.72 12.71 -2.27
CA LYS A 286 15.73 13.51 -1.58
C LYS A 286 16.14 14.79 -2.33
N ASN A 287 15.94 14.81 -3.64
CA ASN A 287 16.27 15.94 -4.48
C ASN A 287 15.19 17.02 -4.46
N ALA A 288 13.94 16.61 -4.38
CA ALA A 288 12.81 17.53 -4.20
C ALA A 288 12.78 18.14 -2.79
N PHE A 289 13.22 17.37 -1.77
CA PHE A 289 13.15 17.76 -0.35
C PHE A 289 14.52 17.70 0.35
N PRO A 290 15.50 18.53 -0.05
CA PRO A 290 16.85 18.52 0.52
C PRO A 290 16.95 19.16 1.90
N GLU A 291 15.97 19.99 2.32
CA GLU A 291 15.92 20.68 3.60
C GLU A 291 14.47 20.89 4.07
N PRO A 292 14.22 21.11 5.38
CA PRO A 292 12.85 21.31 5.88
C PRO A 292 12.10 22.47 5.22
N GLY A 293 12.78 23.55 4.85
CA GLY A 293 12.21 24.69 4.13
C GLY A 293 11.72 24.38 2.71
N SER A 294 12.11 23.21 2.15
CA SER A 294 11.65 22.77 0.82
C SER A 294 10.24 22.17 0.83
N VAL A 295 9.65 21.93 2.00
CA VAL A 295 8.30 21.38 2.13
C VAL A 295 7.26 22.46 1.86
N THR A 296 6.93 22.66 0.59
CA THR A 296 5.87 23.56 0.12
C THR A 296 4.77 22.77 -0.58
N ARG A 297 3.55 23.34 -0.65
CA ARG A 297 2.40 22.73 -1.33
C ARG A 297 2.73 22.26 -2.74
N GLU A 298 3.36 23.14 -3.52
CA GLU A 298 3.70 22.87 -4.92
C GLU A 298 4.65 21.68 -5.08
N ARG A 299 5.59 21.53 -4.15
CA ARG A 299 6.57 20.45 -4.17
C ARG A 299 6.05 19.14 -3.58
N VAL A 300 5.18 19.22 -2.58
CA VAL A 300 4.59 18.04 -1.91
C VAL A 300 3.48 17.43 -2.76
N ASN A 301 2.65 18.26 -3.40
CA ASN A 301 1.51 17.80 -4.18
C ASN A 301 1.82 16.67 -5.19
N PRO A 302 2.93 16.68 -5.94
CA PRO A 302 3.27 15.58 -6.85
C PRO A 302 3.49 14.22 -6.17
N TYR A 303 3.78 14.18 -4.88
CA TYR A 303 4.17 12.97 -4.13
C TYR A 303 3.11 12.47 -3.16
N VAL A 304 2.06 13.25 -2.87
CA VAL A 304 1.06 12.89 -1.89
C VAL A 304 -0.30 12.72 -2.55
N ILE A 305 -0.95 11.60 -2.29
CA ILE A 305 -2.32 11.31 -2.70
C ILE A 305 -3.16 11.30 -1.42
N ARG A 306 -4.16 12.16 -1.35
CA ARG A 306 -5.05 12.28 -0.19
C ARG A 306 -6.49 12.48 -0.62
N THR A 307 -7.38 11.69 -0.02
CA THR A 307 -8.83 11.82 -0.11
C THR A 307 -9.41 11.86 1.30
N GLU A 308 -10.40 12.71 1.50
CA GLU A 308 -11.15 12.81 2.76
C GLU A 308 -12.46 12.01 2.64
N LYS A 309 -12.94 11.43 3.73
CA LYS A 309 -14.20 10.66 3.75
C LYS A 309 -15.40 11.44 3.20
N ARG A 310 -15.46 12.74 3.48
CA ARG A 310 -16.52 13.62 2.96
C ARG A 310 -16.52 13.79 1.45
N GLN A 311 -15.37 13.58 0.79
CA GLN A 311 -15.21 13.69 -0.65
C GLN A 311 -15.38 12.33 -1.34
N ALA A 312 -15.34 11.23 -0.58
CA ALA A 312 -15.42 9.89 -1.12
C ALA A 312 -16.85 9.57 -1.57
N ILE A 313 -16.96 9.21 -2.84
CA ILE A 313 -18.22 8.84 -3.50
C ILE A 313 -18.16 7.41 -4.01
N ALA A 314 -19.33 6.77 -4.07
CA ALA A 314 -19.52 5.49 -4.71
C ALA A 314 -19.56 5.63 -6.25
N VAL A 315 -19.56 4.50 -6.97
CA VAL A 315 -19.60 4.49 -8.45
C VAL A 315 -20.90 5.09 -9.01
N ASP A 316 -21.97 5.12 -8.21
CA ASP A 316 -23.24 5.77 -8.54
C ASP A 316 -23.26 7.29 -8.25
N GLY A 317 -22.19 7.84 -7.65
CA GLY A 317 -22.05 9.24 -7.30
C GLY A 317 -22.56 9.62 -5.91
N ASN A 318 -23.13 8.67 -5.16
CA ASN A 318 -23.61 8.91 -3.81
C ASN A 318 -22.45 9.00 -2.81
N PRO A 319 -22.60 9.75 -1.68
CA PRO A 319 -21.62 9.72 -0.61
C PRO A 319 -21.36 8.31 -0.09
N LEU A 320 -20.10 7.96 0.05
CA LEU A 320 -19.69 6.61 0.45
C LEU A 320 -19.95 6.30 1.93
N PHE A 321 -19.92 7.34 2.77
CA PHE A 321 -20.10 7.22 4.22
C PHE A 321 -21.36 7.90 4.69
N LYS A 322 -22.07 7.27 5.62
CA LYS A 322 -23.18 7.87 6.34
C LYS A 322 -22.64 8.75 7.48
N PRO A 323 -23.37 9.81 7.88
CA PRO A 323 -23.02 10.58 9.07
C PRO A 323 -22.96 9.67 10.30
N ARG A 324 -21.89 9.76 11.08
CA ARG A 324 -21.74 9.01 12.33
C ARG A 324 -22.33 9.80 13.52
N ILE A 325 -22.70 9.09 14.57
CA ILE A 325 -23.18 9.65 15.82
C ILE A 325 -22.14 9.35 16.91
N THR A 326 -21.52 10.40 17.46
CA THR A 326 -20.62 10.28 18.60
C THR A 326 -21.27 10.89 19.82
N LYS A 327 -21.28 10.19 20.95
CA LYS A 327 -21.89 10.65 22.19
C LYS A 327 -20.94 10.45 23.38
N LEU A 328 -20.70 11.52 24.14
CA LEU A 328 -20.09 11.45 25.43
C LEU A 328 -21.15 11.12 26.49
N VAL A 329 -20.88 10.15 27.33
CA VAL A 329 -21.80 9.70 28.39
C VAL A 329 -21.10 9.81 29.73
N GLY A 330 -21.59 10.71 30.57
CA GLY A 330 -21.17 10.82 31.96
C GLY A 330 -21.82 9.73 32.82
N ILE A 331 -20.98 8.87 33.41
CA ILE A 331 -21.44 7.82 34.31
C ILE A 331 -21.45 8.38 35.74
N GLY A 332 -22.63 8.37 36.36
CA GLY A 332 -22.83 8.80 37.75
C GLY A 332 -22.26 7.76 38.73
N TRP A 333 -22.14 8.21 39.99
CA TRP A 333 -21.70 7.37 41.08
C TRP A 333 -22.84 6.85 41.95
N ASP A 334 -24.08 6.98 41.51
CA ASP A 334 -25.26 6.58 42.23
C ASP A 334 -25.20 5.10 42.63
N GLY A 335 -25.18 4.82 43.94
CA GLY A 335 -25.01 3.46 44.46
C GLY A 335 -23.54 2.96 44.49
N HIS A 336 -22.58 3.74 44.05
CA HIS A 336 -21.15 3.40 43.97
C HIS A 336 -20.26 4.38 44.78
N ASP A 337 -20.74 4.85 45.92
CA ASP A 337 -20.02 5.81 46.77
C ASP A 337 -18.62 5.33 47.20
N ASP A 338 -18.45 4.01 47.43
CA ASP A 338 -17.13 3.46 47.75
C ASP A 338 -16.16 3.48 46.57
N GLN A 339 -16.68 3.27 45.36
CA GLN A 339 -15.86 3.40 44.13
C GLN A 339 -15.43 4.84 43.89
N LYS A 340 -16.34 5.80 44.18
CA LYS A 340 -16.00 7.22 44.16
C LYS A 340 -14.91 7.56 45.17
N ALA A 341 -15.07 7.10 46.38
CA ALA A 341 -14.06 7.31 47.46
C ALA A 341 -12.70 6.72 47.06
N LEU A 342 -12.69 5.56 46.41
CA LEU A 342 -11.46 4.95 45.89
C LEU A 342 -10.85 5.83 44.77
N TYR A 343 -11.66 6.32 43.82
CA TYR A 343 -11.20 7.23 42.77
C TYR A 343 -10.56 8.48 43.35
N ASP A 344 -11.23 9.12 44.34
CA ASP A 344 -10.73 10.32 44.98
C ASP A 344 -9.42 10.06 45.74
N ALA A 345 -9.31 8.93 46.45
CA ALA A 345 -8.12 8.55 47.19
C ALA A 345 -6.91 8.25 46.27
N VAL A 346 -7.16 7.54 45.15
CA VAL A 346 -6.10 7.28 44.17
C VAL A 346 -5.70 8.57 43.46
N THR A 347 -6.64 9.44 43.15
CA THR A 347 -6.36 10.75 42.53
C THR A 347 -5.50 11.62 43.41
N GLU A 348 -5.76 11.63 44.75
CA GLU A 348 -4.94 12.36 45.71
C GLU A 348 -3.53 11.75 45.83
N TYR A 349 -3.43 10.42 45.94
CA TYR A 349 -2.15 9.71 45.93
C TYR A 349 -1.33 10.01 44.65
N VAL A 350 -1.98 10.02 43.50
CA VAL A 350 -1.34 10.37 42.20
C VAL A 350 -0.83 11.81 42.24
N ARG A 351 -1.63 12.76 42.72
CA ARG A 351 -1.27 14.17 42.82
C ARG A 351 -0.06 14.40 43.75
N GLU A 352 -0.09 13.84 44.96
CA GLU A 352 0.99 13.96 45.92
C GLU A 352 2.26 13.26 45.43
N GLY A 353 2.10 12.03 44.89
CA GLY A 353 3.20 11.22 44.36
C GLY A 353 3.89 11.88 43.18
N TYR A 354 3.11 12.46 42.26
CA TYR A 354 3.66 13.19 41.09
C TYR A 354 4.46 14.42 41.54
N ASN A 355 3.90 15.23 42.46
CA ASN A 355 4.58 16.41 43.02
C ASN A 355 5.88 16.04 43.73
N GLN A 356 5.87 14.95 44.50
CA GLN A 356 7.07 14.46 45.15
C GLN A 356 8.10 13.96 44.13
N ALA A 357 7.69 13.19 43.14
CA ALA A 357 8.56 12.68 42.10
C ALA A 357 9.25 13.80 41.32
N MET A 358 8.54 14.88 41.00
CA MET A 358 9.13 16.05 40.35
C MET A 358 10.14 16.77 41.22
N ARG A 359 9.86 16.96 42.52
CA ARG A 359 10.82 17.56 43.46
C ARG A 359 12.08 16.73 43.62
N GLU A 360 11.94 15.39 43.64
CA GLU A 360 13.05 14.45 43.76
C GLU A 360 13.75 14.14 42.42
N LYS A 361 13.33 14.77 41.33
CA LYS A 361 13.82 14.53 39.95
C LYS A 361 13.68 13.07 39.49
N LYS A 362 12.66 12.38 40.00
CA LYS A 362 12.29 11.00 39.60
C LYS A 362 11.17 11.01 38.58
N THR A 363 11.41 11.58 37.41
CA THR A 363 10.38 11.77 36.35
C THR A 363 9.63 10.49 36.01
N TYR A 364 10.29 9.33 36.00
CA TYR A 364 9.70 8.01 35.76
C TYR A 364 8.63 7.61 36.79
N VAL A 365 8.74 8.05 38.06
CA VAL A 365 7.66 7.83 39.04
C VAL A 365 6.45 8.70 38.70
N GLY A 366 6.69 9.91 38.21
CA GLY A 366 5.61 10.77 37.70
C GLY A 366 4.79 10.10 36.56
N PHE A 367 5.42 9.43 35.62
CA PHE A 367 4.72 8.65 34.64
C PHE A 367 3.89 7.50 35.22
N LEU A 368 4.42 6.79 36.22
CA LEU A 368 3.66 5.75 36.91
C LEU A 368 2.42 6.34 37.60
N MET A 369 2.51 7.50 38.22
CA MET A 369 1.35 8.18 38.82
C MET A 369 0.27 8.48 37.79
N ILE A 370 0.65 9.02 36.65
CA ILE A 370 -0.27 9.28 35.53
C ILE A 370 -0.97 7.98 35.05
N LEU A 371 -0.21 6.90 34.91
CA LEU A 371 -0.76 5.60 34.52
C LEU A 371 -1.75 5.07 35.57
N MET A 372 -1.48 5.25 36.88
CA MET A 372 -2.42 4.85 37.94
C MET A 372 -3.74 5.62 37.85
N GLN A 373 -3.72 6.90 37.48
CA GLN A 373 -4.93 7.68 37.24
C GLN A 373 -5.77 7.07 36.11
N ARG A 374 -5.14 6.69 34.99
CA ARG A 374 -5.84 6.03 33.87
C ARG A 374 -6.41 4.67 34.28
N LEU A 375 -5.72 3.93 35.14
CA LEU A 375 -6.18 2.63 35.62
C LEU A 375 -7.40 2.73 36.53
N VAL A 376 -7.44 3.68 37.45
CA VAL A 376 -8.59 3.86 38.37
C VAL A 376 -9.83 4.36 37.61
N THR A 377 -9.65 5.12 36.54
CA THR A 377 -10.76 5.54 35.66
C THR A 377 -11.21 4.43 34.72
N SER A 378 -10.38 3.43 34.47
CA SER A 378 -10.75 2.25 33.67
C SER A 378 -11.59 1.26 34.51
N SER A 379 -11.00 0.63 35.51
CA SER A 379 -11.73 -0.30 36.40
C SER A 379 -11.06 -0.51 37.75
N THR A 380 -11.85 -0.93 38.74
CA THR A 380 -11.36 -1.33 40.06
C THR A 380 -10.37 -2.50 39.96
N ARG A 381 -10.62 -3.48 39.09
CA ARG A 381 -9.73 -4.62 38.81
C ARG A 381 -8.37 -4.18 38.26
N ALA A 382 -8.35 -3.18 37.41
CA ALA A 382 -7.13 -2.69 36.79
C ALA A 382 -6.20 -2.02 37.83
N ILE A 383 -6.74 -1.18 38.70
CA ILE A 383 -5.94 -0.55 39.74
C ILE A 383 -5.48 -1.56 40.78
N ILE A 384 -6.29 -2.56 41.20
CA ILE A 384 -5.88 -3.63 42.12
C ILE A 384 -4.66 -4.36 41.57
N THR A 385 -4.73 -4.83 40.32
CA THR A 385 -3.63 -5.58 39.69
C THR A 385 -2.32 -4.79 39.70
N THR A 386 -2.42 -3.49 39.49
CA THR A 386 -1.24 -2.59 39.47
C THR A 386 -0.70 -2.33 40.86
N LEU A 387 -1.58 -2.06 41.83
CA LEU A 387 -1.17 -1.86 43.23
C LEU A 387 -0.53 -3.12 43.82
N GLU A 388 -1.04 -4.32 43.55
CA GLU A 388 -0.45 -5.60 43.98
C GLU A 388 0.97 -5.77 43.44
N LYS A 389 1.19 -5.54 42.18
CA LYS A 389 2.51 -5.64 41.56
C LYS A 389 3.45 -4.56 42.08
N ARG A 390 2.95 -3.31 42.27
CA ARG A 390 3.75 -2.24 42.90
C ARG A 390 4.16 -2.58 44.30
N LEU A 391 3.25 -3.11 45.13
CA LEU A 391 3.53 -3.56 46.48
C LEU A 391 4.59 -4.67 46.49
N THR A 392 4.47 -5.65 45.60
CA THR A 392 5.47 -6.71 45.43
C THR A 392 6.86 -6.12 45.12
N ALA A 393 6.91 -5.18 44.16
CA ALA A 393 8.16 -4.50 43.78
C ALA A 393 8.78 -3.68 44.97
N LEU A 394 7.95 -3.14 45.86
CA LEU A 394 8.39 -2.41 47.03
C LEU A 394 8.84 -3.32 48.20
N GLN A 395 8.45 -4.59 48.23
CA GLN A 395 8.77 -5.57 49.27
C GLN A 395 10.03 -6.39 48.98
N GLU A 396 10.38 -6.60 47.69
CA GLU A 396 11.53 -7.42 47.34
C GLU A 396 12.86 -6.68 47.54
N PRO A 397 13.84 -7.27 48.29
CA PRO A 397 15.18 -6.71 48.41
C PRO A 397 15.95 -6.88 47.08
N GLY A 398 16.30 -5.80 46.43
CA GLY A 398 17.08 -5.80 45.19
C GLY A 398 17.50 -4.39 44.79
N GLU A 399 18.49 -4.27 43.89
CA GLU A 399 18.89 -2.96 43.35
C GLU A 399 17.69 -2.32 42.63
N GLN A 400 17.22 -1.21 43.20
CA GLN A 400 16.17 -0.39 42.60
C GLN A 400 16.80 0.48 41.53
N LEU A 401 16.31 0.36 40.31
CA LEU A 401 16.76 1.18 39.19
C LEU A 401 16.29 2.62 39.39
N THR A 402 17.22 3.55 39.35
CA THR A 402 16.95 4.99 39.40
C THR A 402 16.65 5.58 38.01
N MET A 403 16.87 4.83 36.96
CA MET A 403 16.56 5.22 35.56
C MET A 403 15.93 4.05 34.83
N LEU A 404 14.86 4.30 34.04
CA LEU A 404 14.41 3.37 33.01
C LEU A 404 15.58 3.14 32.03
N PRO A 405 15.80 1.89 31.53
CA PRO A 405 16.71 1.69 30.42
C PRO A 405 16.20 2.57 29.29
N LEU A 406 17.07 3.47 28.83
CA LEU A 406 16.95 4.48 27.78
C LEU A 406 15.84 4.22 26.72
N MET A 407 14.58 4.18 27.12
CA MET A 407 13.49 4.43 26.19
C MET A 407 13.40 5.94 26.04
N VAL A 408 13.54 6.42 24.84
CA VAL A 408 13.31 7.83 24.50
C VAL A 408 11.86 8.14 24.87
N GLU A 409 11.58 9.32 25.45
CA GLU A 409 10.23 9.76 25.84
C GLU A 409 9.20 9.60 24.70
N GLU A 410 9.64 9.69 23.47
CA GLU A 410 8.83 9.48 22.27
C GLU A 410 8.45 8.01 22.05
N GLU A 411 9.31 7.05 22.32
CA GLU A 411 8.98 5.61 22.26
C GLU A 411 7.95 5.24 23.32
N TRP A 412 8.01 5.88 24.49
CA TRP A 412 7.04 5.72 25.57
C TRP A 412 5.63 6.20 25.16
N ASN A 413 5.54 7.34 24.52
CA ASN A 413 4.26 7.93 24.08
C ASN A 413 3.61 7.17 22.91
N GLU A 414 4.39 6.36 22.19
CA GLU A 414 3.87 5.48 21.12
C GLU A 414 3.24 4.18 21.69
N LEU A 415 3.60 3.76 22.88
CA LEU A 415 3.06 2.56 23.53
C LEU A 415 1.58 2.75 23.87
N ASP A 416 0.79 1.69 23.77
CA ASP A 416 -0.56 1.69 24.33
C ASP A 416 -0.52 1.58 25.86
N GLY A 417 -1.68 1.82 26.52
CA GLY A 417 -1.74 1.81 27.99
C GLY A 417 -1.34 0.47 28.58
N GLN A 418 -1.62 -0.65 27.89
CA GLN A 418 -1.22 -1.98 28.35
C GLN A 418 0.29 -2.21 28.21
N ASP A 419 0.89 -1.80 27.12
CA ASP A 419 2.34 -1.92 26.91
C ASP A 419 3.12 -1.03 27.88
N GLN A 420 2.61 0.19 28.15
CA GLN A 420 3.14 1.09 29.19
C GLN A 420 3.10 0.40 30.57
N LEU A 421 1.95 -0.21 30.90
CA LEU A 421 1.78 -0.93 32.16
C LEU A 421 2.76 -2.10 32.26
N GLU A 422 2.88 -2.93 31.22
CA GLU A 422 3.81 -4.06 31.24
C GLU A 422 5.28 -3.63 31.34
N SER A 423 5.66 -2.55 30.69
CA SER A 423 7.00 -1.99 30.77
C SER A 423 7.32 -1.55 32.18
N PHE A 424 6.39 -0.86 32.85
CA PHE A 424 6.56 -0.48 34.28
C PHE A 424 6.59 -1.66 35.21
N LEU A 425 5.75 -2.64 35.01
CA LEU A 425 5.66 -3.82 35.89
C LEU A 425 6.92 -4.71 35.83
N LYS A 426 7.65 -4.66 34.73
CA LYS A 426 8.94 -5.34 34.54
C LYS A 426 10.10 -4.58 35.19
N THR A 427 9.92 -3.31 35.55
CA THR A 427 10.98 -2.42 36.02
C THR A 427 10.80 -2.16 37.51
N ARG A 428 11.85 -2.42 38.31
CA ARG A 428 11.87 -2.13 39.75
C ARG A 428 12.20 -0.65 39.99
N LEU A 429 11.17 0.18 40.12
CA LEU A 429 11.35 1.62 40.34
C LEU A 429 11.55 1.95 41.82
N ALA A 430 12.40 2.94 42.08
CA ALA A 430 12.66 3.42 43.44
C ALA A 430 11.39 3.95 44.11
N ALA A 431 11.22 3.61 45.37
CA ALA A 431 10.08 4.05 46.17
C ALA A 431 10.09 5.56 46.47
N LEU A 432 8.90 6.13 46.63
CA LEU A 432 8.68 7.42 47.26
C LEU A 432 8.65 7.25 48.80
N LYS A 433 8.77 8.35 49.51
CA LYS A 433 8.71 8.33 50.95
C LYS A 433 7.32 7.91 51.46
N ASN A 434 7.23 6.89 52.29
CA ASN A 434 5.98 6.28 52.82
C ASN A 434 5.08 5.59 51.81
N GLU A 435 5.51 5.44 50.57
CA GLU A 435 4.68 4.89 49.47
C GLU A 435 4.10 3.51 49.78
N ARG A 436 4.87 2.64 50.43
CA ARG A 436 4.42 1.28 50.77
C ARG A 436 3.13 1.27 51.61
N ALA A 437 3.05 2.09 52.65
CA ALA A 437 1.87 2.14 53.52
C ALA A 437 0.65 2.68 52.78
N GLU A 438 0.84 3.65 51.92
CA GLU A 438 -0.23 4.21 51.07
C GLU A 438 -0.74 3.20 50.04
N VAL A 439 0.16 2.48 49.38
CA VAL A 439 -0.21 1.42 48.42
C VAL A 439 -0.95 0.28 49.10
N GLU A 440 -0.54 -0.15 50.32
CA GLU A 440 -1.25 -1.15 51.12
C GLU A 440 -2.67 -0.70 51.52
N LEU A 441 -2.84 0.57 51.84
CA LEU A 441 -4.13 1.16 52.21
C LEU A 441 -5.06 1.25 51.01
N LEU A 442 -4.58 1.76 49.87
CA LEU A 442 -5.32 1.83 48.60
C LEU A 442 -5.71 0.45 48.08
N LEU A 443 -4.82 -0.53 48.17
CA LEU A 443 -5.10 -1.90 47.77
C LEU A 443 -6.22 -2.52 48.63
N THR A 444 -6.19 -2.27 49.93
CA THR A 444 -7.23 -2.74 50.87
C THR A 444 -8.59 -2.10 50.51
N ALA A 445 -8.61 -0.80 50.25
CA ALA A 445 -9.82 -0.09 49.82
C ALA A 445 -10.36 -0.63 48.50
N ALA A 446 -9.48 -0.81 47.49
CA ALA A 446 -9.84 -1.30 46.16
C ALA A 446 -10.43 -2.72 46.22
N ARG A 447 -9.84 -3.64 46.99
CA ARG A 447 -10.37 -4.99 47.22
C ARG A 447 -11.74 -4.98 47.88
N LYS A 448 -11.97 -4.03 48.82
CA LYS A 448 -13.27 -3.87 49.46
C LYS A 448 -14.33 -3.41 48.45
N VAL A 449 -14.01 -2.51 47.56
CA VAL A 449 -14.88 -2.04 46.47
C VAL A 449 -15.22 -3.19 45.57
N GLU A 450 -14.21 -3.94 45.08
CA GLU A 450 -14.43 -5.10 44.20
C GLU A 450 -15.34 -6.18 44.84
N ALA A 451 -15.16 -6.43 46.14
CA ALA A 451 -15.97 -7.42 46.84
C ALA A 451 -17.43 -7.00 47.04
N ARG A 452 -17.76 -5.70 46.90
CA ARG A 452 -19.14 -5.22 47.07
C ARG A 452 -20.03 -5.38 45.84
N GLY A 453 -19.44 -5.34 44.67
CA GLY A 453 -20.21 -5.47 43.46
C GLY A 453 -19.47 -5.05 42.19
N PRO A 454 -20.14 -4.99 41.04
CA PRO A 454 -19.57 -4.56 39.79
C PRO A 454 -19.28 -3.04 39.79
N ASP A 455 -18.36 -2.64 38.92
CA ASP A 455 -18.05 -1.22 38.68
C ASP A 455 -19.22 -0.48 38.05
N ALA A 456 -19.44 0.80 38.40
CA ALA A 456 -20.49 1.65 37.82
C ALA A 456 -20.48 1.71 36.29
N LYS A 457 -19.28 1.78 35.67
CA LYS A 457 -19.17 1.71 34.22
C LYS A 457 -19.58 0.36 33.64
N ALA A 458 -19.34 -0.74 34.31
CA ALA A 458 -19.76 -2.06 33.86
C ALA A 458 -21.31 -2.21 33.89
N GLU A 459 -21.97 -1.69 34.93
CA GLU A 459 -23.42 -1.63 34.98
C GLU A 459 -23.99 -0.72 33.87
N ALA A 460 -23.42 0.45 33.69
CA ALA A 460 -23.79 1.36 32.61
C ALA A 460 -23.61 0.70 31.22
N LEU A 461 -22.53 -0.06 31.01
CA LEU A 461 -22.36 -0.80 29.76
C LEU A 461 -23.51 -1.79 29.53
N LEU A 462 -23.92 -2.52 30.58
CA LEU A 462 -25.05 -3.46 30.47
C LEU A 462 -26.35 -2.76 30.13
N GLU A 463 -26.62 -1.59 30.73
CA GLU A 463 -27.79 -0.77 30.40
C GLU A 463 -27.77 -0.33 28.94
N TRP A 464 -26.62 0.10 28.44
CA TRP A 464 -26.47 0.50 27.04
C TRP A 464 -26.62 -0.69 26.09
N VAL A 465 -26.18 -1.92 26.46
CA VAL A 465 -26.42 -3.13 25.68
C VAL A 465 -27.93 -3.36 25.52
N TYR A 466 -28.70 -3.31 26.60
CA TYR A 466 -30.16 -3.47 26.54
C TYR A 466 -30.86 -2.33 25.78
N LYS A 467 -30.34 -1.10 25.90
CA LYS A 467 -30.84 0.03 25.16
C LYS A 467 -30.67 -0.14 23.67
N PHE A 468 -29.48 -0.57 23.23
CA PHE A 468 -29.22 -0.83 21.80
C PHE A 468 -30.08 -1.97 21.25
N GLN A 469 -30.25 -3.04 22.00
CA GLN A 469 -31.17 -4.13 21.62
C GLN A 469 -32.58 -3.61 21.37
N LYS A 470 -33.07 -2.73 22.24
CA LYS A 470 -34.38 -2.14 22.10
C LYS A 470 -34.50 -1.17 20.93
N GLU A 471 -33.48 -0.34 20.72
CA GLU A 471 -33.46 0.68 19.65
C GLU A 471 -33.32 0.03 18.26
N GLU A 472 -32.48 -0.99 18.13
CA GLU A 472 -32.26 -1.72 16.86
C GLU A 472 -33.33 -2.80 16.59
N GLY A 473 -34.06 -3.19 17.61
CA GLY A 473 -35.04 -4.32 17.53
C GLY A 473 -34.35 -5.69 17.31
N ASP A 474 -33.05 -5.76 17.57
CA ASP A 474 -32.20 -6.93 17.38
C ASP A 474 -31.66 -7.41 18.73
N PRO A 475 -32.10 -8.60 19.23
CA PRO A 475 -31.57 -9.16 20.47
C PRO A 475 -30.08 -9.54 20.37
N ASP A 476 -29.59 -9.78 19.16
CA ASP A 476 -28.20 -10.21 18.89
C ASP A 476 -27.31 -9.10 18.35
N VAL A 477 -27.70 -7.84 18.54
CA VAL A 477 -26.92 -6.68 18.09
C VAL A 477 -25.48 -6.77 18.57
N LYS A 478 -24.53 -6.58 17.64
CA LYS A 478 -23.11 -6.70 17.91
C LYS A 478 -22.53 -5.39 18.39
N LEU A 479 -21.71 -5.45 19.44
CA LEU A 479 -21.02 -4.31 20.01
C LEU A 479 -19.52 -4.57 20.07
N LEU A 480 -18.74 -3.55 19.70
CA LEU A 480 -17.30 -3.50 19.88
C LEU A 480 -16.99 -2.59 21.08
N VAL A 481 -16.41 -3.15 22.11
CA VAL A 481 -16.04 -2.42 23.33
C VAL A 481 -14.53 -2.30 23.38
N PHE A 482 -14.03 -1.08 23.49
CA PHE A 482 -12.61 -0.81 23.66
C PHE A 482 -12.26 -0.47 25.10
N THR A 483 -11.17 -1.05 25.57
CA THR A 483 -10.51 -0.70 26.83
C THR A 483 -8.99 -0.66 26.65
N GLU A 484 -8.29 0.16 27.39
CA GLU A 484 -6.82 0.23 27.33
C GLU A 484 -6.13 -0.95 28.04
N PHE A 485 -6.82 -1.61 29.00
CA PHE A 485 -6.18 -2.54 29.93
C PHE A 485 -6.77 -3.94 29.92
N VAL A 486 -5.89 -4.95 29.85
CA VAL A 486 -6.26 -6.37 29.89
C VAL A 486 -7.00 -6.78 31.19
N PRO A 487 -6.66 -6.27 32.39
CA PRO A 487 -7.46 -6.56 33.58
C PRO A 487 -8.91 -6.10 33.48
N THR A 488 -9.16 -4.91 32.90
CA THR A 488 -10.53 -4.42 32.61
C THR A 488 -11.24 -5.29 31.59
N GLN A 489 -10.55 -5.70 30.54
CA GLN A 489 -11.07 -6.61 29.52
C GLN A 489 -11.58 -7.91 30.13
N LYS A 490 -10.78 -8.54 30.99
CA LYS A 490 -11.15 -9.77 31.69
C LYS A 490 -12.34 -9.57 32.61
N MET A 491 -12.35 -8.48 33.38
CA MET A 491 -13.44 -8.12 34.28
C MET A 491 -14.76 -7.97 33.49
N LEU A 492 -14.75 -7.28 32.36
CA LEU A 492 -15.93 -7.11 31.52
C LEU A 492 -16.42 -8.44 30.93
N ALA A 493 -15.50 -9.30 30.48
CA ALA A 493 -15.84 -10.61 29.96
C ALA A 493 -16.54 -11.50 31.04
N GLU A 494 -16.01 -11.52 32.26
CA GLU A 494 -16.59 -12.20 33.40
C GLU A 494 -17.96 -11.61 33.77
N PHE A 495 -18.06 -10.29 33.86
CA PHE A 495 -19.27 -9.58 34.25
C PHE A 495 -20.45 -9.82 33.29
N LEU A 496 -20.18 -9.69 31.97
CA LEU A 496 -21.18 -9.90 30.93
C LEU A 496 -21.50 -11.39 30.71
N GLY A 497 -20.48 -12.25 30.74
CA GLY A 497 -20.63 -13.70 30.64
C GLY A 497 -21.50 -14.29 31.74
N ASN A 498 -21.37 -13.85 33.01
CA ASN A 498 -22.22 -14.25 34.13
C ASN A 498 -23.70 -13.84 33.96
N ARG A 499 -23.98 -12.93 32.99
CA ARG A 499 -25.34 -12.48 32.65
C ARG A 499 -25.87 -13.09 31.33
N GLY A 500 -25.18 -14.11 30.82
CA GLY A 500 -25.58 -14.85 29.65
C GLY A 500 -25.31 -14.16 28.31
N ILE A 501 -24.47 -13.12 28.30
CA ILE A 501 -24.06 -12.44 27.08
C ILE A 501 -22.77 -13.09 26.55
N SER A 502 -22.75 -13.51 25.29
CA SER A 502 -21.55 -14.07 24.66
C SER A 502 -20.50 -12.99 24.42
N VAL A 503 -19.31 -13.17 24.97
CA VAL A 503 -18.19 -12.21 24.92
C VAL A 503 -16.93 -12.89 24.43
N ALA A 504 -16.22 -12.24 23.53
CA ALA A 504 -14.85 -12.59 23.16
C ALA A 504 -13.90 -11.47 23.52
N CYS A 505 -12.66 -11.83 23.82
CA CYS A 505 -11.57 -10.90 24.15
C CYS A 505 -10.51 -10.89 23.06
N LEU A 506 -9.97 -9.69 22.77
CA LEU A 506 -8.89 -9.53 21.81
C LEU A 506 -7.84 -8.56 22.34
N ASN A 507 -6.58 -9.00 22.45
CA ASN A 507 -5.49 -8.17 22.97
C ASN A 507 -4.16 -8.42 22.23
N GLY A 508 -3.16 -7.60 22.54
CA GLY A 508 -1.86 -7.60 21.86
C GLY A 508 -1.03 -8.87 22.03
N SER A 509 -1.23 -9.62 23.14
CA SER A 509 -0.45 -10.84 23.44
C SER A 509 -0.88 -12.08 22.63
N MET A 510 -2.05 -12.03 21.98
CA MET A 510 -2.59 -13.16 21.20
C MET A 510 -1.81 -13.40 19.93
N SER A 511 -1.69 -14.68 19.54
CA SER A 511 -1.14 -15.10 18.26
C SER A 511 -2.04 -14.69 17.11
N MET A 512 -1.52 -14.77 15.88
CA MET A 512 -2.30 -14.42 14.68
C MET A 512 -3.49 -15.36 14.49
N ASP A 513 -3.31 -16.65 14.72
CA ASP A 513 -4.37 -17.66 14.57
C ASP A 513 -5.48 -17.47 15.60
N GLU A 514 -5.13 -17.18 16.86
CA GLU A 514 -6.10 -16.85 17.90
C GLU A 514 -6.92 -15.60 17.56
N ARG A 515 -6.27 -14.55 17.05
CA ARG A 515 -6.95 -13.33 16.61
C ARG A 515 -7.95 -13.60 15.51
N GLN A 516 -7.58 -14.40 14.51
CA GLN A 516 -8.48 -14.78 13.43
C GLN A 516 -9.69 -15.58 13.93
N GLN A 517 -9.47 -16.56 14.82
CA GLN A 517 -10.55 -17.34 15.42
C GLN A 517 -11.53 -16.46 16.20
N VAL A 518 -11.02 -15.51 16.99
CA VAL A 518 -11.86 -14.56 17.73
C VAL A 518 -12.67 -13.67 16.78
N GLN A 519 -12.07 -13.20 15.70
CA GLN A 519 -12.75 -12.38 14.71
C GLN A 519 -13.87 -13.16 14.00
N GLU A 520 -13.62 -14.41 13.63
CA GLU A 520 -14.63 -15.29 13.02
C GLU A 520 -15.76 -15.61 13.99
N ALA A 521 -15.45 -15.89 15.26
CA ALA A 521 -16.44 -16.09 16.30
C ALA A 521 -17.31 -14.84 16.51
N PHE A 522 -16.68 -13.65 16.55
CA PHE A 522 -17.44 -12.39 16.66
C PHE A 522 -18.32 -12.14 15.45
N ALA A 523 -17.90 -12.50 14.27
CA ALA A 523 -18.73 -12.37 13.07
C ALA A 523 -19.99 -13.26 13.12
N LYS A 524 -19.90 -14.47 13.73
CA LYS A 524 -20.98 -15.49 13.69
C LYS A 524 -21.76 -15.58 14.99
N GLU A 525 -21.10 -15.82 16.12
CA GLU A 525 -21.72 -16.36 17.34
C GLU A 525 -21.64 -15.39 18.53
N VAL A 526 -20.56 -14.60 18.60
CA VAL A 526 -20.32 -13.72 19.74
C VAL A 526 -20.98 -12.37 19.52
N ARG A 527 -21.60 -11.83 20.57
CA ARG A 527 -22.31 -10.55 20.54
C ARG A 527 -21.43 -9.37 20.88
N ILE A 528 -20.57 -9.51 21.86
CA ILE A 528 -19.69 -8.42 22.32
C ILE A 528 -18.22 -8.83 22.15
N LEU A 529 -17.49 -8.01 21.41
CA LEU A 529 -16.04 -8.11 21.35
C LEU A 529 -15.43 -7.04 22.25
N VAL A 530 -14.70 -7.45 23.28
CA VAL A 530 -13.91 -6.52 24.11
C VAL A 530 -12.47 -6.54 23.62
N SER A 531 -11.97 -5.40 23.14
CA SER A 531 -10.66 -5.29 22.54
C SER A 531 -9.77 -4.27 23.25
N THR A 532 -8.48 -4.55 23.36
CA THR A 532 -7.47 -3.51 23.65
C THR A 532 -7.07 -2.81 22.35
N ASP A 533 -6.38 -1.64 22.46
CA ASP A 533 -5.92 -0.90 21.28
C ASP A 533 -5.02 -1.76 20.40
N ALA A 534 -3.98 -2.41 20.97
CA ALA A 534 -3.11 -3.34 20.26
C ALA A 534 -3.84 -4.57 19.70
N GLY A 535 -4.84 -5.09 20.43
CA GLY A 535 -5.69 -6.16 19.94
C GLY A 535 -6.52 -5.75 18.74
N GLY A 536 -7.07 -4.53 18.78
CA GLY A 536 -7.91 -3.97 17.74
C GLY A 536 -7.16 -3.53 16.47
N GLU A 537 -5.84 -3.43 16.48
CA GLU A 537 -5.08 -3.06 15.28
C GLU A 537 -5.32 -4.05 14.13
N GLY A 538 -5.60 -3.51 12.95
CA GLY A 538 -5.76 -4.31 11.73
C GLY A 538 -7.10 -5.01 11.54
N LEU A 539 -8.02 -4.92 12.46
CA LEU A 539 -9.33 -5.56 12.32
C LEU A 539 -10.23 -4.85 11.31
N ASN A 540 -10.97 -5.64 10.55
CA ASN A 540 -12.06 -5.19 9.71
C ASN A 540 -13.39 -5.72 10.27
N LEU A 541 -14.15 -4.84 10.94
CA LEU A 541 -15.35 -5.19 11.69
C LEU A 541 -16.58 -4.41 11.19
N GLN A 542 -16.66 -4.16 9.89
CA GLN A 542 -17.76 -3.38 9.26
C GLN A 542 -19.15 -4.01 9.39
N PHE A 543 -19.25 -5.27 9.79
CA PHE A 543 -20.52 -5.91 10.15
C PHE A 543 -21.06 -5.45 11.52
N CYS A 544 -20.24 -4.78 12.33
CA CYS A 544 -20.60 -4.11 13.57
C CYS A 544 -20.65 -2.59 13.32
N HIS A 545 -21.61 -1.89 13.91
CA HIS A 545 -21.77 -0.44 13.75
C HIS A 545 -21.83 0.31 15.09
N ILE A 546 -21.72 -0.39 16.20
CA ILE A 546 -21.75 0.19 17.55
C ILE A 546 -20.39 0.00 18.21
N VAL A 547 -19.77 1.12 18.59
CA VAL A 547 -18.49 1.16 19.31
C VAL A 547 -18.72 1.79 20.67
N VAL A 548 -18.25 1.15 21.73
CA VAL A 548 -18.24 1.70 23.08
C VAL A 548 -16.79 1.84 23.53
N ASN A 549 -16.33 3.06 23.75
CA ASN A 549 -15.07 3.31 24.42
C ASN A 549 -15.30 3.29 25.92
N PHE A 550 -15.03 2.16 26.55
CA PHE A 550 -15.23 1.95 28.00
C PHE A 550 -14.29 2.82 28.82
N ASP A 551 -13.05 2.97 28.39
CA ASP A 551 -12.13 4.01 28.78
C ASP A 551 -11.66 4.81 27.55
N ILE A 552 -11.41 6.08 27.78
CA ILE A 552 -11.05 7.01 26.71
C ILE A 552 -9.56 7.27 26.78
N PRO A 553 -8.80 6.97 25.70
CA PRO A 553 -7.42 7.41 25.62
C PRO A 553 -7.37 8.94 25.65
N TRP A 554 -6.37 9.49 26.32
CA TRP A 554 -6.18 10.94 26.39
C TRP A 554 -5.90 11.54 25.01
N ASN A 555 -5.25 10.77 24.13
CA ASN A 555 -5.07 11.13 22.73
C ASN A 555 -6.34 10.88 21.91
N PRO A 556 -7.02 11.92 21.39
CA PRO A 556 -8.26 11.79 20.62
C PRO A 556 -8.09 11.02 19.31
N MET A 557 -6.87 10.96 18.77
CA MET A 557 -6.59 10.21 17.54
C MET A 557 -6.80 8.70 17.71
N ARG A 558 -6.52 8.16 18.89
CA ARG A 558 -6.78 6.75 19.19
C ARG A 558 -8.28 6.43 19.15
N ILE A 559 -9.13 7.38 19.57
CA ILE A 559 -10.58 7.22 19.47
C ILE A 559 -11.00 7.13 17.99
N GLU A 560 -10.48 8.00 17.13
CA GLU A 560 -10.74 7.95 15.69
C GLU A 560 -10.25 6.63 15.06
N GLN A 561 -9.11 6.12 15.47
CA GLN A 561 -8.61 4.82 15.02
C GLN A 561 -9.51 3.66 15.48
N ARG A 562 -10.03 3.71 16.73
CA ARG A 562 -11.01 2.72 17.25
C ARG A 562 -12.31 2.75 16.45
N ILE A 563 -12.89 3.92 16.23
CA ILE A 563 -14.11 4.08 15.42
C ILE A 563 -13.88 3.65 13.98
N GLY A 564 -12.72 3.95 13.43
CA GLY A 564 -12.32 3.54 12.09
C GLY A 564 -12.23 2.02 11.87
N ARG A 565 -12.37 1.19 12.92
CA ARG A 565 -12.48 -0.27 12.78
C ARG A 565 -13.84 -0.72 12.24
N VAL A 566 -14.86 0.06 12.48
CA VAL A 566 -16.25 -0.19 12.02
C VAL A 566 -16.69 0.82 10.96
N ASP A 567 -16.18 2.05 10.99
CA ASP A 567 -16.49 3.14 10.05
C ASP A 567 -15.59 3.06 8.81
N ARG A 568 -15.88 2.07 7.95
CA ARG A 568 -15.12 1.71 6.74
C ARG A 568 -16.03 1.58 5.53
N ILE A 569 -15.41 1.54 4.35
CA ILE A 569 -16.10 1.22 3.10
C ILE A 569 -16.89 -0.07 3.25
N GLY A 570 -18.18 -0.03 2.87
CA GLY A 570 -19.11 -1.18 3.03
C GLY A 570 -19.93 -1.16 4.32
N GLN A 571 -19.78 -0.14 5.18
CA GLN A 571 -20.65 0.05 6.34
C GLN A 571 -22.01 0.58 5.91
N ASN A 572 -23.03 -0.26 6.06
CA ASN A 572 -24.40 0.06 5.64
C ASN A 572 -25.26 0.72 6.75
N ALA A 573 -24.81 0.67 8.00
CA ALA A 573 -25.50 1.28 9.13
C ALA A 573 -24.87 2.61 9.55
N VAL A 574 -25.61 3.42 10.29
CA VAL A 574 -25.07 4.63 10.93
C VAL A 574 -24.18 4.21 12.09
N VAL A 575 -22.90 4.56 12.03
CA VAL A 575 -21.95 4.24 13.10
C VAL A 575 -22.26 5.04 14.35
N ARG A 576 -22.38 4.34 15.48
CA ARG A 576 -22.60 4.92 16.80
C ARG A 576 -21.38 4.71 17.68
N ALA A 577 -20.75 5.79 18.09
CA ALA A 577 -19.61 5.77 19.01
C ALA A 577 -19.99 6.36 20.36
N ILE A 578 -19.91 5.56 21.41
CA ILE A 578 -20.26 5.97 22.77
C ILE A 578 -19.00 6.01 23.61
N ASN A 579 -18.75 7.13 24.26
CA ASN A 579 -17.57 7.38 25.05
C ASN A 579 -17.95 7.47 26.54
N PHE A 580 -17.47 6.57 27.39
CA PHE A 580 -17.78 6.52 28.82
C PHE A 580 -16.73 7.27 29.65
N LEU A 581 -17.19 8.22 30.46
CA LEU A 581 -16.39 8.87 31.50
C LEU A 581 -17.19 9.01 32.80
N PHE A 582 -16.52 9.02 33.92
CA PHE A 582 -17.19 9.34 35.18
C PHE A 582 -17.56 10.84 35.23
N ALA A 583 -18.80 11.17 35.55
CA ALA A 583 -19.37 12.51 35.43
C ALA A 583 -18.63 13.61 36.19
N ASP A 584 -18.10 13.28 37.38
CA ASP A 584 -17.39 14.24 38.27
C ASP A 584 -15.86 14.14 38.15
N SER A 585 -15.35 13.30 37.20
CA SER A 585 -13.91 13.09 37.06
C SER A 585 -13.22 14.31 36.45
N VAL A 586 -11.91 14.40 36.67
CA VAL A 586 -11.06 15.41 36.03
C VAL A 586 -11.11 15.24 34.52
N GLU A 587 -11.08 14.00 34.07
CA GLU A 587 -11.13 13.59 32.67
C GLU A 587 -12.42 14.07 31.98
N PHE A 588 -13.56 13.94 32.64
CA PHE A 588 -14.85 14.41 32.10
C PHE A 588 -14.87 15.91 31.93
N ARG A 589 -14.42 16.66 32.97
CA ARG A 589 -14.39 18.12 32.93
C ARG A 589 -13.47 18.67 31.84
N VAL A 590 -12.28 18.08 31.70
CA VAL A 590 -11.34 18.46 30.63
C VAL A 590 -11.98 18.19 29.26
N ARG A 591 -12.58 17.00 29.09
CA ARG A 591 -13.17 16.56 27.82
C ARG A 591 -14.38 17.39 27.41
N ASP A 592 -15.29 17.65 28.33
CA ASP A 592 -16.50 18.42 28.09
C ASP A 592 -16.16 19.85 27.62
N VAL A 593 -15.23 20.54 28.28
CA VAL A 593 -14.79 21.87 27.88
C VAL A 593 -14.03 21.81 26.55
N LEU A 594 -13.19 20.80 26.36
CA LEU A 594 -12.39 20.63 25.14
C LEU A 594 -13.24 20.33 23.92
N GLU A 595 -14.21 19.40 24.00
CA GLU A 595 -15.09 19.07 22.86
C GLU A 595 -15.90 20.28 22.41
N ASN A 596 -16.48 21.03 23.36
CA ASN A 596 -17.21 22.25 23.05
C ASN A 596 -16.32 23.30 22.32
N LYS A 597 -15.07 23.46 22.73
CA LYS A 597 -14.13 24.39 22.09
C LYS A 597 -13.66 23.88 20.73
N LEU A 598 -13.38 22.61 20.61
CA LEU A 598 -12.97 22.00 19.35
C LEU A 598 -14.08 22.06 18.31
N ASP A 599 -15.32 21.81 18.67
CA ASP A 599 -16.48 21.94 17.78
C ASP A 599 -16.59 23.34 17.19
N VAL A 600 -16.36 24.38 18.00
CA VAL A 600 -16.35 25.76 17.52
C VAL A 600 -15.22 26.01 16.53
N ILE A 601 -13.99 25.58 16.87
CA ILE A 601 -12.81 25.73 16.01
C ILE A 601 -13.00 24.97 14.70
N LEU A 602 -13.46 23.72 14.74
CA LEU A 602 -13.68 22.91 13.55
C LEU A 602 -14.72 23.53 12.61
N LYS A 603 -15.82 24.04 13.16
CA LYS A 603 -16.86 24.77 12.39
C LYS A 603 -16.33 26.06 11.78
N GLU A 604 -15.51 26.84 12.53
CA GLU A 604 -14.92 28.10 12.05
C GLU A 604 -13.98 27.85 10.85
N PHE A 605 -13.23 26.75 10.85
CA PHE A 605 -12.28 26.40 9.77
C PHE A 605 -12.83 25.44 8.72
N GLY A 606 -14.11 25.02 8.83
CA GLY A 606 -14.73 24.09 7.89
C GLY A 606 -14.08 22.68 7.88
N VAL A 607 -13.54 22.27 9.03
CA VAL A 607 -12.89 20.98 9.23
C VAL A 607 -13.82 20.08 10.03
N ASP A 608 -14.09 18.88 9.54
CA ASP A 608 -15.07 17.99 10.18
C ASP A 608 -14.51 17.18 11.36
N LYS A 609 -13.21 17.16 11.55
CA LYS A 609 -12.55 16.32 12.59
C LYS A 609 -11.30 16.95 13.16
N THR A 610 -11.09 16.71 14.45
CA THR A 610 -9.85 17.03 15.18
C THR A 610 -8.60 16.38 14.57
N SER A 611 -8.75 15.24 13.93
CA SER A 611 -7.66 14.51 13.25
C SER A 611 -6.98 15.30 12.13
N ASP A 612 -7.69 16.24 11.53
CA ASP A 612 -7.16 17.03 10.42
C ASP A 612 -6.32 18.24 10.88
N VAL A 613 -6.48 18.60 12.15
CA VAL A 613 -5.82 19.77 12.77
C VAL A 613 -4.71 19.35 13.73
N LEU A 614 -4.87 18.20 14.36
CA LEU A 614 -4.03 17.71 15.43
C LEU A 614 -3.33 16.42 15.03
N ASP A 615 -2.05 16.45 15.12
CA ASP A 615 -1.23 15.30 14.89
C ASP A 615 -0.98 14.45 16.13
N SER A 616 -0.58 13.17 15.90
CA SER A 616 -0.59 12.14 16.93
C SER A 616 0.40 12.33 18.08
N ALA A 617 1.64 12.76 17.82
CA ALA A 617 2.67 12.81 18.88
C ALA A 617 2.67 14.11 19.69
N GLU A 618 2.63 15.28 19.03
CA GLU A 618 2.55 16.55 19.75
C GLU A 618 1.18 16.79 20.37
N ALA A 619 0.11 16.31 19.69
CA ALA A 619 -1.22 16.34 20.27
C ALA A 619 -1.29 15.41 21.47
N ALA A 620 -0.71 14.20 21.39
CA ALA A 620 -0.62 13.31 22.54
C ALA A 620 0.09 14.00 23.72
N HIS A 621 1.27 14.56 23.48
CA HIS A 621 2.01 15.26 24.51
C HIS A 621 1.26 16.49 25.04
N MET A 622 0.59 17.25 24.17
CA MET A 622 -0.19 18.43 24.56
C MET A 622 -1.42 18.02 25.39
N PHE A 623 -2.10 16.94 24.99
CA PHE A 623 -3.24 16.43 25.75
C PHE A 623 -2.79 15.76 27.05
N ASP A 624 -1.75 14.95 27.04
CA ASP A 624 -1.20 14.38 28.26
C ASP A 624 -0.78 15.49 29.25
N SER A 625 -0.11 16.54 28.77
CA SER A 625 0.24 17.69 29.59
C SER A 625 -0.99 18.44 30.11
N LEU A 626 -2.05 18.59 29.30
CA LEU A 626 -3.32 19.19 29.71
C LEU A 626 -3.99 18.38 30.83
N TYR A 627 -4.07 17.06 30.68
CA TYR A 627 -4.68 16.19 31.68
C TYR A 627 -3.85 16.17 32.97
N VAL A 628 -2.53 16.16 32.87
CA VAL A 628 -1.63 16.29 34.03
C VAL A 628 -1.82 17.63 34.71
N ASP A 629 -1.84 18.74 34.01
CA ASP A 629 -2.06 20.07 34.57
C ASP A 629 -3.44 20.18 35.22
N ALA A 630 -4.48 19.66 34.56
CA ALA A 630 -5.83 19.60 35.13
C ALA A 630 -5.92 18.73 36.41
N LEU A 631 -5.15 17.65 36.46
CA LEU A 631 -5.06 16.77 37.63
C LEU A 631 -4.37 17.49 38.79
N MET A 632 -3.29 18.25 38.51
CA MET A 632 -2.52 19.00 39.52
C MET A 632 -3.25 20.26 39.96
N HIS A 633 -3.94 20.93 39.07
CA HIS A 633 -4.57 22.23 39.30
C HIS A 633 -6.04 22.25 38.85
N PRO A 634 -6.96 21.53 39.53
CA PRO A 634 -8.36 21.40 39.11
C PRO A 634 -9.09 22.74 38.93
N ASP A 635 -8.66 23.76 39.66
CA ASP A 635 -9.26 25.11 39.64
C ASP A 635 -8.92 25.88 38.34
N ARG A 636 -7.92 25.44 37.57
CA ARG A 636 -7.43 26.10 36.36
C ARG A 636 -7.78 25.36 35.07
N ILE A 637 -8.61 24.33 35.13
CA ILE A 637 -8.97 23.50 33.95
C ILE A 637 -9.42 24.36 32.78
N ALA A 638 -10.32 25.32 33.01
CA ALA A 638 -10.84 26.20 31.96
C ALA A 638 -9.73 27.02 31.30
N GLN A 639 -8.74 27.48 32.08
CA GLN A 639 -7.62 28.28 31.56
C GLN A 639 -6.64 27.41 30.77
N SER A 640 -6.32 26.22 31.27
CA SER A 640 -5.43 25.28 30.58
C SER A 640 -6.03 24.77 29.29
N VAL A 641 -7.35 24.47 29.27
CA VAL A 641 -8.07 24.11 28.05
C VAL A 641 -8.12 25.29 27.06
N GLU A 642 -8.31 26.55 27.53
CA GLU A 642 -8.27 27.72 26.66
C GLU A 642 -6.91 27.88 25.95
N GLN A 643 -5.82 27.73 26.67
CA GLN A 643 -4.46 27.80 26.11
C GLN A 643 -4.23 26.71 25.06
N VAL A 644 -4.71 25.49 25.33
CA VAL A 644 -4.65 24.40 24.37
C VAL A 644 -5.54 24.68 23.15
N ALA A 645 -6.75 25.18 23.38
CA ALA A 645 -7.68 25.54 22.29
C ALA A 645 -7.13 26.67 21.41
N GLU A 646 -6.50 27.70 22.00
CA GLU A 646 -5.83 28.78 21.24
C GLU A 646 -4.64 28.22 20.43
N THR A 647 -3.87 27.32 21.01
CA THR A 647 -2.78 26.64 20.31
C THR A 647 -3.31 25.81 19.15
N ILE A 648 -4.40 25.09 19.35
CA ILE A 648 -5.09 24.32 18.31
C ILE A 648 -5.66 25.27 17.24
N LYS A 649 -6.29 26.38 17.63
CA LYS A 649 -6.83 27.38 16.70
C LYS A 649 -5.74 28.02 15.84
N ALA A 650 -4.62 28.41 16.43
CA ALA A 650 -3.47 28.94 15.70
C ALA A 650 -2.89 27.91 14.72
N ARG A 651 -2.87 26.65 15.14
CA ARG A 651 -2.44 25.53 14.29
C ARG A 651 -3.46 25.17 13.22
N ALA A 652 -4.76 25.24 13.52
CA ALA A 652 -5.82 25.03 12.54
C ALA A 652 -5.76 26.08 11.41
N GLY A 653 -5.50 27.33 11.72
CA GLY A 653 -5.24 28.38 10.72
C GLY A 653 -4.02 28.04 9.83
N ASN A 654 -2.94 27.55 10.45
CA ASN A 654 -1.75 27.08 9.74
C ASN A 654 -1.99 25.74 9.04
N ALA A 655 -2.80 24.84 9.60
CA ALA A 655 -3.13 23.54 9.02
C ALA A 655 -4.18 23.68 7.91
N HIS A 656 -5.12 24.61 8.00
CA HIS A 656 -6.02 24.91 6.88
C HIS A 656 -5.22 25.37 5.66
N SER A 657 -4.21 26.21 5.83
CA SER A 657 -3.26 26.55 4.78
C SER A 657 -2.41 25.34 4.34
N LYS A 658 -2.07 24.41 5.25
CA LYS A 658 -1.28 23.19 4.99
C LYS A 658 -2.14 22.01 4.49
N ASN A 659 -3.35 21.81 4.97
CA ASN A 659 -4.29 20.81 4.42
C ASN A 659 -4.78 21.22 3.04
N THR A 660 -4.91 22.51 2.76
CA THR A 660 -4.99 23.05 1.40
C THR A 660 -3.72 22.71 0.60
N MET A 661 -2.57 22.47 1.25
CA MET A 661 -1.34 21.96 0.58
C MET A 661 -1.47 20.51 0.12
N LEU A 662 -2.23 19.66 0.82
CA LEU A 662 -2.41 18.25 0.49
C LEU A 662 -3.70 17.99 -0.29
N ALA A 663 -4.67 18.90 -0.25
CA ALA A 663 -5.94 18.75 -0.96
C ALA A 663 -5.72 18.83 -2.49
N ASN A 664 -5.99 17.74 -3.16
CA ASN A 664 -6.03 17.68 -4.62
C ASN A 664 -7.38 18.21 -5.10
N GLY A 665 -7.36 19.35 -5.80
CA GLY A 665 -8.55 20.02 -6.31
C GLY A 665 -9.32 19.32 -7.44
N ASP A 666 -8.88 18.12 -7.88
CA ASP A 666 -9.54 17.40 -8.97
C ASP A 666 -10.79 16.69 -8.48
N ALA A 667 -11.93 17.00 -9.08
CA ALA A 667 -13.18 16.31 -8.78
C ALA A 667 -13.10 14.81 -9.09
N LEU A 668 -13.75 13.98 -8.29
CA LEU A 668 -13.92 12.57 -8.55
C LEU A 668 -15.00 12.40 -9.62
N SER A 669 -14.72 11.62 -10.69
CA SER A 669 -15.66 11.36 -11.77
C SER A 669 -16.23 9.94 -11.69
N PRO A 670 -17.54 9.77 -11.40
CA PRO A 670 -18.18 8.46 -11.44
C PRO A 670 -18.21 7.87 -12.83
N ASP A 671 -18.37 8.70 -13.88
CA ASP A 671 -18.46 8.23 -15.27
C ASP A 671 -17.12 7.67 -15.74
N GLU A 672 -16.02 8.34 -15.44
CA GLU A 672 -14.67 7.79 -15.70
C GLU A 672 -14.44 6.44 -15.01
N ALA A 673 -14.95 6.28 -13.80
CA ALA A 673 -14.85 5.00 -13.08
C ALA A 673 -15.64 3.90 -13.79
N ARG A 674 -16.83 4.20 -14.31
CA ARG A 674 -17.64 3.24 -15.09
C ARG A 674 -16.96 2.85 -16.40
N ASP A 675 -16.43 3.81 -17.13
CA ASP A 675 -15.76 3.57 -18.41
C ASP A 675 -14.52 2.68 -18.24
N MET A 676 -13.78 2.84 -17.15
CA MET A 676 -12.63 1.99 -16.82
C MET A 676 -13.01 0.56 -16.48
N LEU A 677 -14.17 0.33 -15.86
CA LEU A 677 -14.65 -1.01 -15.53
C LEU A 677 -15.14 -1.79 -16.76
N ASN A 678 -15.54 -1.10 -17.82
CA ASN A 678 -16.11 -1.71 -19.03
C ASN A 678 -15.05 -2.10 -20.08
N GLN A 679 -13.77 -2.13 -19.73
CA GLN A 679 -12.72 -2.45 -20.69
C GLN A 679 -12.65 -3.95 -21.02
N PRO A 680 -12.53 -4.32 -22.32
CA PRO A 680 -12.56 -5.73 -22.74
C PRO A 680 -11.23 -6.48 -22.57
N LEU A 681 -10.31 -5.99 -21.73
CA LEU A 681 -8.97 -6.57 -21.55
C LEU A 681 -9.01 -8.06 -21.14
N ALA A 682 -9.91 -8.40 -20.22
CA ALA A 682 -10.10 -9.78 -19.79
C ALA A 682 -10.49 -10.71 -20.93
N GLU A 683 -11.39 -10.26 -21.80
CA GLU A 683 -11.79 -10.98 -22.99
C GLU A 683 -10.63 -11.10 -23.98
N TRP A 684 -9.86 -10.03 -24.19
CA TRP A 684 -8.72 -10.06 -25.11
C TRP A 684 -7.62 -11.03 -24.69
N VAL A 685 -7.41 -11.23 -23.39
CA VAL A 685 -6.47 -12.23 -22.87
C VAL A 685 -6.92 -13.65 -23.22
N VAL A 686 -8.20 -13.92 -23.14
CA VAL A 686 -8.77 -15.22 -23.57
C VAL A 686 -8.62 -15.38 -25.07
N ARG A 687 -9.04 -14.37 -25.85
CA ARG A 687 -8.99 -14.41 -27.33
C ARG A 687 -7.58 -14.55 -27.88
N ILE A 688 -6.60 -13.83 -27.33
CA ILE A 688 -5.22 -13.99 -27.78
C ILE A 688 -4.71 -15.41 -27.50
N THR A 689 -5.08 -15.98 -26.34
CA THR A 689 -4.67 -17.34 -25.96
C THR A 689 -5.28 -18.37 -26.88
N GLU A 690 -6.59 -18.34 -27.13
CA GLU A 690 -7.29 -19.24 -28.05
C GLU A 690 -6.69 -19.17 -29.45
N ASN A 691 -6.56 -17.96 -30.02
CA ASN A 691 -6.02 -17.78 -31.37
C ASN A 691 -4.54 -18.20 -31.48
N TYR A 692 -3.74 -18.04 -30.41
CA TYR A 692 -2.38 -18.55 -30.38
C TYR A 692 -2.35 -20.09 -30.40
N LEU A 693 -3.22 -20.73 -29.61
CA LEU A 693 -3.31 -22.20 -29.58
C LEU A 693 -3.73 -22.75 -30.94
N ASP A 694 -4.74 -22.17 -31.58
CA ASP A 694 -5.21 -22.56 -32.92
C ASP A 694 -4.13 -22.35 -33.98
N ALA A 695 -3.38 -21.23 -33.88
CA ALA A 695 -2.33 -20.91 -34.87
C ALA A 695 -1.09 -21.79 -34.76
N PHE A 696 -0.77 -22.33 -33.55
CA PHE A 696 0.49 -23.04 -33.29
C PHE A 696 0.31 -24.48 -32.80
N GLY A 697 -0.88 -25.08 -32.99
CA GLY A 697 -1.17 -26.49 -32.77
C GLY A 697 -1.33 -26.83 -31.27
N GLY A 698 -1.74 -25.89 -30.44
CA GLY A 698 -2.23 -26.15 -29.08
C GLY A 698 -3.66 -26.71 -29.11
N LYS A 699 -4.18 -27.09 -27.94
CA LYS A 699 -5.57 -27.53 -27.80
C LYS A 699 -6.20 -26.86 -26.60
N TYR A 700 -7.48 -26.57 -26.68
CA TYR A 700 -8.24 -26.06 -25.54
C TYR A 700 -9.67 -26.58 -25.53
N VAL A 701 -10.25 -26.62 -24.31
CA VAL A 701 -11.65 -26.96 -24.08
C VAL A 701 -12.22 -25.89 -23.16
N ALA A 702 -13.20 -25.13 -23.64
CA ALA A 702 -13.90 -24.12 -22.84
C ALA A 702 -14.93 -24.79 -21.94
N GLU A 703 -14.91 -24.43 -20.65
CA GLU A 703 -15.91 -24.72 -19.63
C GLU A 703 -16.51 -23.39 -19.15
N LEU A 704 -17.58 -23.41 -18.34
CA LEU A 704 -18.34 -22.20 -17.98
C LEU A 704 -17.45 -21.05 -17.47
N ASP A 705 -16.50 -21.35 -16.57
CA ASP A 705 -15.61 -20.37 -15.92
C ASP A 705 -14.13 -20.72 -16.04
N CYS A 706 -13.80 -21.73 -16.82
CA CYS A 706 -12.45 -22.27 -16.95
C CYS A 706 -12.12 -22.62 -18.39
N LEU A 707 -10.85 -22.58 -18.71
CA LEU A 707 -10.28 -23.04 -19.96
C LEU A 707 -9.25 -24.13 -19.66
N LYS A 708 -9.48 -25.35 -20.18
CA LYS A 708 -8.44 -26.38 -20.14
C LYS A 708 -7.54 -26.20 -21.34
N ILE A 709 -6.25 -26.03 -21.12
CA ILE A 709 -5.26 -25.71 -22.17
C ILE A 709 -4.17 -26.76 -22.19
N GLN A 710 -3.87 -27.26 -23.37
CA GLN A 710 -2.65 -27.97 -23.72
C GLN A 710 -1.81 -27.03 -24.60
N TRP A 711 -0.73 -26.50 -24.03
CA TRP A 711 0.15 -25.59 -24.76
C TRP A 711 0.93 -26.33 -25.85
N PRO A 712 1.29 -25.63 -26.97
CA PRO A 712 2.05 -26.24 -28.04
C PRO A 712 3.38 -26.82 -27.53
N GLY A 713 3.61 -28.13 -27.82
CA GLY A 713 4.80 -28.87 -27.38
C GLY A 713 4.70 -29.48 -25.96
N GLU A 714 3.59 -29.28 -25.26
CA GLU A 714 3.32 -29.91 -23.96
C GLU A 714 2.34 -31.07 -24.13
N THR A 715 2.49 -32.10 -23.29
CA THR A 715 1.61 -33.28 -23.30
C THR A 715 0.47 -33.17 -22.29
N GLN A 716 0.64 -32.34 -21.26
CA GLN A 716 -0.31 -32.21 -20.17
C GLN A 716 -1.32 -31.10 -20.45
N MET A 717 -2.59 -31.34 -20.13
CA MET A 717 -3.66 -30.34 -20.18
C MET A 717 -3.87 -29.76 -18.78
N ILE A 718 -3.69 -28.43 -18.65
CA ILE A 718 -3.81 -27.70 -17.37
C ILE A 718 -5.12 -26.89 -17.38
N ARG A 719 -5.77 -26.80 -16.24
CA ARG A 719 -7.02 -26.04 -16.06
C ARG A 719 -6.71 -24.62 -15.62
N TYR A 720 -7.25 -23.65 -16.33
CA TYR A 720 -7.12 -22.22 -16.05
C TYR A 720 -8.47 -21.62 -15.72
N THR A 721 -8.54 -20.80 -14.69
CA THR A 721 -9.71 -19.96 -14.40
C THR A 721 -9.64 -18.71 -15.28
N LEU A 722 -10.78 -18.33 -15.86
CA LEU A 722 -10.87 -17.16 -16.75
C LEU A 722 -10.63 -15.85 -15.97
N PRO A 723 -10.09 -14.80 -16.62
CA PRO A 723 -9.88 -13.49 -15.98
C PRO A 723 -11.17 -12.81 -15.49
N THR A 724 -12.32 -13.20 -16.07
CA THR A 724 -13.65 -12.68 -15.71
C THR A 724 -14.25 -13.35 -14.48
N TYR A 725 -13.62 -14.40 -13.95
CA TYR A 725 -14.12 -15.12 -12.78
C TYR A 725 -13.97 -14.29 -11.52
N ILE A 726 -15.07 -14.09 -10.79
CA ILE A 726 -15.11 -13.38 -9.49
C ILE A 726 -15.26 -14.42 -8.39
N GLY A 727 -14.27 -14.53 -7.51
CA GLY A 727 -14.27 -15.45 -6.37
C GLY A 727 -12.94 -16.17 -6.17
N THR A 728 -12.93 -17.09 -5.18
CA THR A 728 -11.74 -17.92 -4.93
C THR A 728 -11.60 -18.97 -6.06
N PRO A 729 -10.44 -19.04 -6.74
CA PRO A 729 -10.25 -20.00 -7.82
C PRO A 729 -10.48 -21.44 -7.34
N PRO A 730 -11.06 -22.31 -8.17
CA PRO A 730 -11.20 -23.72 -7.82
C PRO A 730 -9.84 -24.37 -7.52
N PRO A 731 -9.77 -25.34 -6.61
CA PRO A 731 -8.50 -26.00 -6.28
C PRO A 731 -7.88 -26.65 -7.51
N LYS A 732 -6.53 -26.56 -7.64
CA LYS A 732 -5.75 -27.07 -8.77
C LYS A 732 -6.03 -26.37 -10.11
N THR A 733 -6.39 -25.10 -10.09
CA THR A 733 -6.48 -24.28 -11.30
C THR A 733 -5.47 -23.14 -11.23
N GLU A 734 -4.89 -22.79 -12.37
CA GLU A 734 -4.09 -21.58 -12.53
C GLU A 734 -4.96 -20.43 -13.02
N LEU A 735 -4.55 -19.19 -12.80
CA LEU A 735 -5.27 -18.01 -13.28
C LEU A 735 -4.75 -17.59 -14.65
N LEU A 736 -5.63 -17.57 -15.66
CA LEU A 736 -5.28 -17.08 -17.01
C LEU A 736 -5.33 -15.55 -17.01
N ARG A 737 -4.25 -14.92 -16.57
CA ARG A 737 -4.15 -13.46 -16.48
C ARG A 737 -3.04 -12.91 -17.38
N LEU A 738 -3.05 -11.61 -17.61
CA LEU A 738 -2.06 -10.91 -18.44
C LEU A 738 -0.62 -11.08 -17.93
N ASP A 739 -0.43 -11.22 -16.62
CA ASP A 739 0.88 -11.44 -15.98
C ASP A 739 1.31 -12.91 -15.94
N HIS A 740 0.46 -13.84 -16.38
CA HIS A 740 0.83 -15.25 -16.45
C HIS A 740 2.02 -15.46 -17.39
N PRO A 741 3.08 -16.22 -17.00
CA PRO A 741 4.31 -16.35 -17.81
C PRO A 741 4.06 -16.78 -19.26
N LYS A 742 3.09 -17.69 -19.48
CA LYS A 742 2.73 -18.14 -20.82
C LYS A 742 2.09 -17.03 -21.64
N VAL A 743 1.15 -16.26 -21.05
CA VAL A 743 0.48 -15.12 -21.72
C VAL A 743 1.49 -14.02 -22.04
N ARG A 744 2.39 -13.71 -21.12
CA ARG A 744 3.51 -12.79 -21.40
C ARG A 744 4.42 -13.31 -22.49
N GLY A 745 4.72 -14.60 -22.48
CA GLY A 745 5.54 -15.22 -23.50
C GLY A 745 4.95 -15.11 -24.90
N ILE A 746 3.63 -15.21 -25.06
CA ILE A 746 2.98 -15.02 -26.36
C ILE A 746 2.89 -13.55 -26.75
N LEU A 747 2.70 -12.62 -25.82
CA LEU A 747 2.69 -11.18 -26.08
C LEU A 747 4.07 -10.63 -26.47
N SER A 748 5.14 -11.12 -25.86
CA SER A 748 6.50 -10.70 -26.19
C SER A 748 7.03 -11.25 -27.49
N ARG A 749 6.31 -12.17 -28.15
CA ARG A 749 6.71 -12.85 -29.38
C ARG A 749 5.77 -12.55 -30.55
N LEU A 750 5.20 -11.34 -30.58
CA LEU A 750 4.40 -10.94 -31.72
C LEU A 750 5.25 -11.02 -32.98
N PRO A 751 4.79 -11.74 -34.02
CA PRO A 751 5.54 -11.88 -35.26
C PRO A 751 5.63 -10.54 -35.98
N ARG A 752 6.77 -10.32 -36.63
CA ARG A 752 6.99 -9.17 -37.53
C ARG A 752 6.64 -9.59 -38.93
N PHE A 753 6.01 -8.71 -39.70
CA PHE A 753 5.85 -8.88 -41.14
C PHE A 753 7.19 -8.56 -41.82
N VAL A 754 7.59 -9.40 -42.74
CA VAL A 754 8.86 -9.20 -43.45
C VAL A 754 8.63 -9.28 -44.98
N PRO A 755 9.42 -8.56 -45.79
CA PRO A 755 9.34 -8.67 -47.25
C PRO A 755 9.49 -10.11 -47.69
N GLY A 756 8.65 -10.54 -48.64
CA GLY A 756 8.60 -11.92 -49.15
C GLY A 756 7.63 -12.85 -48.42
N MET A 757 6.99 -12.36 -47.36
CA MET A 757 5.83 -13.08 -46.77
C MET A 757 4.59 -12.96 -47.68
N PRO A 758 3.75 -13.97 -47.71
CA PRO A 758 2.45 -13.90 -48.37
C PRO A 758 1.60 -12.78 -47.72
N LEU A 759 0.91 -12.01 -48.56
CA LEU A 759 -0.01 -10.97 -48.14
C LEU A 759 -1.42 -11.55 -48.08
N PRO A 760 -2.01 -11.80 -46.91
CA PRO A 760 -3.36 -12.34 -46.80
C PRO A 760 -4.37 -11.37 -47.39
N SER A 761 -5.28 -11.90 -48.22
CA SER A 761 -6.38 -11.14 -48.81
C SER A 761 -7.65 -11.38 -48.03
N LEU A 762 -8.27 -10.32 -47.50
CA LEU A 762 -9.45 -10.39 -46.66
C LEU A 762 -10.66 -9.77 -47.38
N ARG A 763 -11.81 -10.45 -47.22
CA ARG A 763 -13.12 -9.92 -47.65
C ARG A 763 -13.97 -9.68 -46.39
N PHE A 764 -14.49 -8.46 -46.33
CA PHE A 764 -15.45 -8.06 -45.31
C PHE A 764 -16.84 -7.92 -45.91
N PRO A 765 -17.84 -8.65 -45.44
CA PRO A 765 -19.21 -8.54 -45.95
C PRO A 765 -19.84 -7.16 -45.73
N SER A 766 -19.35 -6.40 -44.71
CA SER A 766 -19.91 -5.11 -44.32
C SER A 766 -19.25 -3.88 -44.93
N LEU A 767 -18.15 -4.05 -45.70
CA LEU A 767 -17.46 -2.92 -46.28
C LEU A 767 -18.18 -2.45 -47.58
N PRO A 768 -18.30 -1.13 -47.78
CA PRO A 768 -18.83 -0.59 -49.04
C PRO A 768 -17.97 -1.01 -50.22
N ALA A 769 -18.65 -1.27 -51.38
CA ALA A 769 -17.96 -1.53 -52.62
C ALA A 769 -17.05 -0.34 -52.97
N GLY A 770 -15.78 -0.63 -53.27
CA GLY A 770 -14.76 0.39 -53.61
C GLY A 770 -13.77 0.71 -52.51
N ILE A 771 -13.86 0.11 -51.33
CA ILE A 771 -12.79 0.15 -50.33
C ILE A 771 -11.90 -1.06 -50.56
N ALA A 772 -10.89 -0.90 -51.40
CA ALA A 772 -9.88 -1.91 -51.68
C ALA A 772 -8.48 -1.31 -51.54
N GLY A 773 -7.53 -2.08 -50.97
CA GLY A 773 -6.17 -1.57 -50.72
C GLY A 773 -5.37 -2.43 -49.75
N VAL A 774 -4.28 -1.89 -49.30
CA VAL A 774 -3.38 -2.54 -48.30
C VAL A 774 -3.56 -1.91 -46.93
N TRP A 775 -3.99 -2.71 -45.99
CA TRP A 775 -4.00 -2.35 -44.58
C TRP A 775 -2.75 -2.89 -43.91
N SER A 776 -2.11 -2.08 -43.07
CA SER A 776 -0.90 -2.46 -42.33
C SER A 776 -0.92 -1.95 -40.90
N LEU A 777 -0.32 -2.71 -40.01
CA LEU A 777 -0.15 -2.35 -38.58
C LEU A 777 1.33 -2.23 -38.25
N TRP A 778 1.68 -1.07 -37.73
CA TRP A 778 3.05 -0.71 -37.41
C TRP A 778 3.18 -0.42 -35.94
N GLU A 779 4.31 -0.87 -35.35
CA GLU A 779 4.74 -0.51 -33.99
C GLU A 779 5.85 0.52 -34.09
N ILE A 780 5.63 1.71 -33.50
CA ILE A 780 6.68 2.69 -33.24
C ILE A 780 7.08 2.59 -31.78
N SER A 781 8.35 2.37 -31.50
CA SER A 781 8.87 2.30 -30.14
C SER A 781 10.00 3.28 -29.91
N ILE A 782 10.13 3.71 -28.65
CA ILE A 782 11.31 4.39 -28.12
C ILE A 782 11.97 3.47 -27.11
N ILE A 783 13.25 3.23 -27.32
CA ILE A 783 14.08 2.41 -26.44
C ILE A 783 14.91 3.36 -25.57
N THR A 784 14.75 3.25 -24.25
CA THR A 784 15.59 3.88 -23.24
C THR A 784 16.38 2.80 -22.50
N GLN A 785 17.33 3.17 -21.65
CA GLN A 785 18.09 2.18 -20.87
C GLN A 785 17.19 1.27 -20.01
N ASP A 786 16.09 1.82 -19.46
CA ASP A 786 15.27 1.14 -18.47
C ASP A 786 13.92 0.64 -19.03
N ARG A 787 13.47 1.18 -20.17
CA ARG A 787 12.13 0.91 -20.71
C ARG A 787 12.05 0.97 -22.23
N GLN A 788 11.18 0.13 -22.77
CA GLN A 788 10.67 0.25 -24.11
C GLN A 788 9.21 0.73 -24.04
N ARG A 789 8.91 1.84 -24.72
CA ARG A 789 7.53 2.33 -24.89
C ARG A 789 7.17 2.19 -26.36
N CYS A 790 5.99 1.68 -26.63
CA CYS A 790 5.52 1.54 -28.00
C CYS A 790 4.12 2.12 -28.19
N ARG A 791 3.80 2.43 -29.45
CA ARG A 791 2.48 2.82 -29.94
C ARG A 791 2.20 2.08 -31.22
N MET A 792 0.92 1.75 -31.44
CA MET A 792 0.48 1.09 -32.64
C MET A 792 -0.12 2.08 -33.61
N LEU A 793 0.28 1.97 -34.88
CA LEU A 793 -0.23 2.80 -35.96
C LEU A 793 -0.86 1.89 -37.03
N PRO A 794 -2.20 1.85 -37.15
CA PRO A 794 -2.85 1.25 -38.33
C PRO A 794 -2.79 2.22 -39.52
N LEU A 795 -2.43 1.71 -40.68
CA LEU A 795 -2.42 2.45 -41.92
C LEU A 795 -3.29 1.74 -42.99
N PHE A 796 -3.96 2.47 -43.86
CA PHE A 796 -4.65 1.94 -45.00
C PHE A 796 -4.31 2.76 -46.24
N VAL A 797 -3.70 2.11 -47.20
CA VAL A 797 -3.38 2.68 -48.53
C VAL A 797 -4.36 2.11 -49.53
N HIS A 798 -5.22 2.96 -50.02
CA HIS A 798 -6.19 2.60 -51.07
C HIS A 798 -5.48 2.26 -52.38
N GLU A 799 -6.12 1.49 -53.29
CA GLU A 799 -5.52 1.08 -54.57
C GLU A 799 -5.09 2.26 -55.47
N ASP A 800 -5.69 3.45 -55.28
CA ASP A 800 -5.27 4.68 -55.99
C ASP A 800 -4.06 5.39 -55.35
N GLY A 801 -3.45 4.79 -54.32
CA GLY A 801 -2.29 5.30 -53.63
C GLY A 801 -2.57 6.32 -52.50
N ARG A 802 -3.85 6.65 -52.25
CA ARG A 802 -4.21 7.57 -51.17
C ARG A 802 -4.22 6.86 -49.80
N MET A 803 -3.70 7.53 -48.84
CA MET A 803 -3.77 7.07 -47.43
C MET A 803 -5.07 7.54 -46.78
N LEU A 804 -5.81 6.64 -46.13
CA LEU A 804 -7.09 6.88 -45.48
C LEU A 804 -7.01 6.50 -43.98
N ALA A 805 -6.57 7.44 -43.12
CA ALA A 805 -6.40 7.20 -41.70
C ALA A 805 -7.69 6.82 -40.93
N PRO A 806 -8.87 7.42 -41.20
CA PRO A 806 -10.12 6.98 -40.54
C PRO A 806 -10.47 5.54 -40.91
N THR A 807 -10.28 5.15 -42.17
CA THR A 807 -10.53 3.79 -42.63
C THR A 807 -9.57 2.79 -41.99
N ALA A 808 -8.31 3.17 -41.81
CA ALA A 808 -7.32 2.32 -41.15
C ALA A 808 -7.74 1.98 -39.72
N ARG A 809 -8.21 2.97 -38.94
CA ARG A 809 -8.69 2.79 -37.56
C ARG A 809 -9.98 1.96 -37.52
N PHE A 810 -10.93 2.28 -38.35
CA PHE A 810 -12.16 1.53 -38.46
C PHE A 810 -11.90 0.05 -38.76
N LEU A 811 -11.04 -0.23 -39.76
CA LEU A 811 -10.67 -1.62 -40.09
C LEU A 811 -9.99 -2.34 -38.93
N TRP A 812 -9.15 -1.66 -38.13
CA TRP A 812 -8.55 -2.27 -36.96
C TRP A 812 -9.59 -2.73 -35.94
N GLU A 813 -10.65 -1.94 -35.73
CA GLU A 813 -11.75 -2.31 -34.86
C GLU A 813 -12.52 -3.50 -35.42
N GLN A 814 -12.89 -3.47 -36.69
CA GLN A 814 -13.66 -4.51 -37.35
C GLN A 814 -12.91 -5.85 -37.47
N LEU A 815 -11.61 -5.82 -37.70
CA LEU A 815 -10.76 -7.02 -37.75
C LEU A 815 -10.80 -7.89 -36.50
N CYS A 816 -11.15 -7.32 -35.37
CA CYS A 816 -11.30 -8.04 -34.08
C CYS A 816 -12.77 -8.50 -33.85
N LEU A 817 -13.76 -7.83 -34.40
CA LEU A 817 -15.17 -8.00 -34.04
C LEU A 817 -15.97 -8.80 -35.10
N GLU A 818 -15.73 -8.57 -36.38
CA GLU A 818 -16.56 -9.13 -37.45
C GLU A 818 -16.04 -10.44 -38.06
N PRO A 819 -16.91 -11.29 -38.58
CA PRO A 819 -16.51 -12.43 -39.37
C PRO A 819 -15.99 -11.96 -40.74
N TRP A 820 -14.74 -12.18 -40.99
CA TRP A 820 -14.12 -12.00 -42.32
C TRP A 820 -13.55 -13.33 -42.80
N ARG A 821 -13.34 -13.44 -44.12
CA ARG A 821 -12.79 -14.63 -44.75
C ARG A 821 -11.47 -14.30 -45.46
N VAL A 822 -10.53 -15.21 -45.32
CA VAL A 822 -9.29 -15.15 -46.09
C VAL A 822 -9.54 -15.78 -47.48
N ASP A 823 -9.11 -15.09 -48.51
CA ASP A 823 -9.13 -15.62 -49.86
C ASP A 823 -7.76 -16.21 -50.19
N ASP A 824 -7.59 -17.51 -49.94
CA ASP A 824 -6.33 -18.25 -50.13
C ASP A 824 -5.83 -18.26 -51.60
N ALA A 825 -6.72 -18.07 -52.57
CA ALA A 825 -6.39 -18.11 -53.99
C ALA A 825 -5.55 -16.89 -54.46
N THR A 826 -5.46 -15.83 -53.63
CA THR A 826 -4.81 -14.56 -53.99
C THR A 826 -3.64 -14.14 -53.10
N ALA A 827 -3.20 -15.01 -52.22
CA ALA A 827 -2.07 -14.73 -51.28
C ALA A 827 -0.74 -14.71 -52.06
N MET A 828 -0.39 -13.57 -52.61
CA MET A 828 0.91 -13.30 -53.24
C MET A 828 1.83 -12.56 -52.31
N PRO A 829 3.17 -12.75 -52.36
CA PRO A 829 4.11 -11.87 -51.67
C PRO A 829 3.90 -10.42 -52.12
N ILE A 830 4.00 -9.49 -51.17
CA ILE A 830 3.96 -8.07 -51.51
C ILE A 830 5.17 -7.70 -52.37
N ASP A 831 4.93 -6.94 -53.43
CA ASP A 831 6.01 -6.40 -54.27
C ASP A 831 6.95 -5.52 -53.42
N GLY A 832 8.26 -5.66 -53.60
CA GLY A 832 9.25 -4.92 -52.84
C GLY A 832 9.11 -3.39 -52.96
N ALA A 833 8.66 -2.88 -54.11
CA ALA A 833 8.39 -1.47 -54.29
C ALA A 833 7.16 -1.00 -53.52
N ALA A 834 6.08 -1.81 -53.50
CA ALA A 834 4.89 -1.52 -52.71
C ALA A 834 5.15 -1.60 -51.19
N TYR A 835 5.97 -2.55 -50.74
CA TYR A 835 6.40 -2.61 -49.36
C TYR A 835 7.19 -1.35 -48.97
N ALA A 836 8.20 -0.96 -49.72
CA ALA A 836 9.02 0.22 -49.47
C ALA A 836 8.19 1.53 -49.45
N ALA A 837 7.18 1.62 -50.35
CA ALA A 837 6.26 2.76 -50.34
C ALA A 837 5.41 2.81 -49.07
N THR A 838 4.90 1.67 -48.60
CA THR A 838 4.10 1.59 -47.37
C THR A 838 4.96 1.89 -46.13
N GLU A 839 6.20 1.40 -46.09
CA GLU A 839 7.17 1.69 -45.04
C GLU A 839 7.54 3.17 -45.00
N ALA A 840 7.75 3.82 -46.13
CA ALA A 840 8.00 5.25 -46.23
C ALA A 840 6.82 6.08 -45.66
N MET A 841 5.58 5.70 -46.02
CA MET A 841 4.36 6.32 -45.46
C MET A 841 4.25 6.10 -43.96
N ALA A 842 4.54 4.89 -43.48
CA ALA A 842 4.55 4.59 -42.04
C ALA A 842 5.58 5.43 -41.30
N ASN A 843 6.76 5.56 -41.82
CA ASN A 843 7.84 6.39 -41.25
C ASN A 843 7.44 7.87 -41.17
N ASP A 844 6.79 8.41 -42.19
CA ASP A 844 6.28 9.79 -42.18
C ASP A 844 5.18 9.97 -41.09
N GLN A 845 4.18 9.09 -41.05
CA GLN A 845 3.08 9.17 -40.10
C GLN A 845 3.51 8.87 -38.64
N CYS A 846 4.45 7.99 -38.42
CA CYS A 846 4.98 7.68 -37.09
C CYS A 846 5.83 8.80 -36.52
N ARG A 847 6.29 9.75 -37.35
CA ARG A 847 7.14 10.86 -36.93
C ARG A 847 6.51 11.69 -35.80
N ASP A 848 5.24 12.04 -35.97
CA ASP A 848 4.53 12.86 -34.98
C ASP A 848 4.33 12.10 -33.65
N LEU A 849 3.97 10.83 -33.72
CA LEU A 849 3.86 9.96 -32.53
C LEU A 849 5.22 9.83 -31.82
N TYR A 850 6.29 9.62 -32.57
CA TYR A 850 7.63 9.56 -32.01
C TYR A 850 8.03 10.87 -31.35
N LEU A 851 7.76 12.01 -31.98
CA LEU A 851 8.07 13.33 -31.45
C LEU A 851 7.29 13.59 -30.15
N GLU A 852 6.02 13.21 -30.10
CA GLU A 852 5.21 13.30 -28.85
C GLU A 852 5.81 12.45 -27.73
N MET A 853 6.08 11.16 -28.00
CA MET A 853 6.67 10.24 -27.02
C MET A 853 8.03 10.75 -26.52
N ARG A 854 8.88 11.23 -27.44
CA ARG A 854 10.18 11.81 -27.13
C ARG A 854 10.08 13.10 -26.32
N GLN A 855 9.17 14.01 -26.66
CA GLN A 855 8.95 15.23 -25.90
C GLN A 855 8.45 14.95 -24.48
N ARG A 856 7.53 14.00 -24.33
CA ARG A 856 7.06 13.57 -23.00
C ARG A 856 8.24 13.06 -22.17
N HIS A 857 9.08 12.21 -22.72
CA HIS A 857 10.25 11.67 -22.05
C HIS A 857 11.26 12.78 -21.69
N LEU A 858 11.61 13.67 -22.63
CA LEU A 858 12.54 14.76 -22.37
C LEU A 858 12.02 15.78 -21.34
N ARG A 859 10.71 16.04 -21.31
CA ARG A 859 10.12 16.87 -20.22
C ARG A 859 10.34 16.25 -18.84
N GLN A 860 10.18 14.93 -18.72
CA GLN A 860 10.45 14.22 -17.46
C GLN A 860 11.92 14.33 -17.06
N ILE A 861 12.85 14.11 -17.99
CA ILE A 861 14.29 14.29 -17.73
C ILE A 861 14.59 15.73 -17.30
N GLN A 862 13.96 16.73 -17.92
CA GLN A 862 14.15 18.13 -17.52
C GLN A 862 13.67 18.40 -16.10
N VAL A 863 12.51 17.84 -15.69
CA VAL A 863 12.02 17.96 -14.32
C VAL A 863 12.98 17.32 -13.31
N GLU A 864 13.52 16.15 -13.62
CA GLU A 864 14.53 15.49 -12.76
C GLU A 864 15.83 16.31 -12.68
N LYS A 865 16.27 16.90 -13.79
CA LYS A 865 17.41 17.79 -13.82
C LYS A 865 17.19 19.04 -12.94
N ASP A 866 16.05 19.70 -13.06
CA ASP A 866 15.74 20.89 -12.26
C ASP A 866 15.69 20.57 -10.75
N LYS A 867 15.15 19.40 -10.37
CA LYS A 867 15.20 18.89 -8.99
C LYS A 867 16.64 18.65 -8.51
N ALA A 868 17.44 17.98 -9.32
CA ALA A 868 18.85 17.69 -9.01
C ALA A 868 19.63 18.99 -8.81
N ASP A 869 19.51 19.94 -9.72
CA ASP A 869 20.17 21.25 -9.65
C ASP A 869 19.78 22.03 -8.39
N TYR A 870 18.50 21.99 -8.01
CA TYR A 870 18.04 22.59 -6.76
C TYR A 870 18.64 21.88 -5.54
N SER A 871 18.62 20.56 -5.51
CA SER A 871 19.18 19.76 -4.42
C SER A 871 20.66 20.03 -4.21
N PHE A 872 21.46 19.94 -5.28
CA PHE A 872 22.92 20.17 -5.21
C PHE A 872 23.26 21.60 -4.78
N ARG A 873 22.48 22.59 -5.24
CA ARG A 873 22.63 24.00 -4.82
C ARG A 873 22.34 24.18 -3.32
N THR A 874 21.26 23.58 -2.82
CA THR A 874 20.86 23.66 -1.41
C THR A 874 21.85 22.93 -0.53
N ARG A 875 22.21 21.68 -0.86
CA ARG A 875 23.19 20.88 -0.11
C ARG A 875 24.57 21.58 -0.08
N ARG A 876 24.98 22.22 -1.15
CA ARG A 876 26.24 22.99 -1.21
C ARG A 876 26.21 24.16 -0.22
N LYS A 877 25.10 24.91 -0.13
CA LYS A 877 24.94 25.99 0.85
C LYS A 877 25.02 25.46 2.30
N LEU A 878 24.35 24.36 2.60
CA LEU A 878 24.38 23.73 3.92
C LEU A 878 25.80 23.25 4.29
N LEU A 879 26.53 22.65 3.36
CA LEU A 879 27.89 22.19 3.57
C LEU A 879 28.88 23.34 3.76
N GLN A 880 28.66 24.47 3.09
CA GLN A 880 29.49 25.69 3.25
C GLN A 880 29.37 26.30 4.66
N ALA A 881 28.27 26.05 5.38
CA ALA A 881 28.07 26.51 6.74
C ALA A 881 28.83 25.67 7.79
N ILE A 882 29.43 24.54 7.42
CA ILE A 882 30.23 23.70 8.33
C ILE A 882 31.50 24.43 8.74
N GLY A 883 31.70 24.58 10.07
CA GLY A 883 32.79 25.31 10.64
C GLY A 883 34.20 24.64 10.54
N LEU A 884 34.26 23.30 10.35
CA LEU A 884 35.49 22.52 10.23
C LEU A 884 35.95 22.46 8.75
N PRO A 885 37.05 23.12 8.38
CA PRO A 885 37.48 23.25 6.97
C PRO A 885 37.72 21.89 6.29
N GLU A 886 38.43 20.98 6.91
CA GLU A 886 38.75 19.66 6.35
C GLU A 886 37.52 18.81 6.07
N VAL A 887 36.57 18.78 6.99
CA VAL A 887 35.30 18.05 6.82
C VAL A 887 34.46 18.70 5.75
N ARG A 888 34.37 20.03 5.73
CA ARG A 888 33.69 20.81 4.70
C ARG A 888 34.22 20.49 3.31
N ASP A 889 35.53 20.58 3.12
CA ASP A 889 36.17 20.42 1.82
C ASP A 889 36.09 18.95 1.33
N TYR A 890 36.13 17.98 2.25
CA TYR A 890 35.89 16.58 1.92
C TYR A 890 34.47 16.36 1.42
N ARG A 891 33.46 16.85 2.17
CA ARG A 891 32.04 16.70 1.80
C ARG A 891 31.67 17.47 0.53
N LEU A 892 32.29 18.63 0.27
CA LEU A 892 32.07 19.37 -0.96
C LEU A 892 32.63 18.62 -2.18
N ARG A 893 33.78 17.94 -2.04
CA ARG A 893 34.31 17.07 -3.10
C ARG A 893 33.41 15.87 -3.38
N GLN A 894 32.91 15.22 -2.35
CA GLN A 894 31.92 14.13 -2.53
C GLN A 894 30.65 14.63 -3.24
N LEU A 895 30.12 15.78 -2.81
CA LEU A 895 28.96 16.38 -3.45
C LEU A 895 29.18 16.68 -4.94
N ALA A 896 30.34 17.20 -5.31
CA ALA A 896 30.69 17.48 -6.69
C ALA A 896 30.79 16.19 -7.54
N GLN A 897 31.25 15.10 -6.94
CA GLN A 897 31.32 13.80 -7.58
C GLN A 897 29.93 13.22 -7.84
N GLU A 898 29.03 13.28 -6.82
CA GLU A 898 27.61 12.89 -6.95
C GLU A 898 26.91 13.73 -8.03
N GLU A 899 27.16 15.05 -8.08
CA GLU A 899 26.57 15.95 -9.07
C GLU A 899 26.97 15.56 -10.49
N SER A 900 28.29 15.29 -10.69
CA SER A 900 28.79 14.86 -11.99
C SER A 900 28.22 13.52 -12.44
N GLN A 901 28.13 12.57 -11.53
CA GLN A 901 27.52 11.24 -11.79
C GLN A 901 26.05 11.37 -12.16
N CYS A 902 25.28 12.11 -11.37
CA CYS A 902 23.87 12.35 -11.63
C CYS A 902 23.64 13.04 -12.99
N ALA A 903 24.45 14.02 -13.35
CA ALA A 903 24.37 14.71 -14.63
C ALA A 903 24.65 13.76 -15.81
N GLU A 904 25.59 12.84 -15.67
CA GLU A 904 25.90 11.85 -16.72
C GLU A 904 24.79 10.80 -16.83
N GLU A 905 24.24 10.32 -15.73
CA GLU A 905 23.08 9.41 -15.72
C GLU A 905 21.86 10.04 -16.40
N LEU A 906 21.52 11.30 -16.09
CA LEU A 906 20.42 12.02 -16.73
C LEU A 906 20.69 12.26 -18.23
N ARG A 907 21.93 12.50 -18.61
CA ARG A 907 22.31 12.64 -20.02
C ARG A 907 22.11 11.33 -20.78
N GLN A 908 22.50 10.21 -20.21
CA GLN A 908 22.35 8.88 -20.81
C GLN A 908 20.87 8.48 -20.93
N GLN A 909 20.06 8.74 -19.88
CA GLN A 909 18.61 8.52 -19.90
C GLN A 909 17.91 9.40 -20.96
N GLY A 910 18.44 10.56 -21.29
CA GLY A 910 17.90 11.43 -22.35
C GLY A 910 18.16 10.93 -23.79
N GLN A 911 19.00 9.92 -23.96
CA GLN A 911 19.25 9.32 -25.28
C GLN A 911 18.15 8.29 -25.56
N VAL A 912 17.39 8.53 -26.62
CA VAL A 912 16.31 7.64 -27.08
C VAL A 912 16.53 7.26 -28.53
N LEU A 913 16.31 5.98 -28.85
CA LEU A 913 16.39 5.45 -30.20
C LEU A 913 15.00 5.10 -30.69
N PRO A 914 14.58 5.59 -31.87
CA PRO A 914 13.34 5.16 -32.51
C PRO A 914 13.51 3.81 -33.18
N GLN A 915 12.48 2.98 -33.10
CA GLN A 915 12.39 1.75 -33.86
C GLN A 915 10.99 1.63 -34.43
N LEU A 916 10.92 1.38 -35.75
CA LEU A 916 9.67 1.16 -36.47
C LEU A 916 9.61 -0.29 -36.94
N THR A 917 8.53 -1.00 -36.57
CA THR A 917 8.40 -2.44 -36.84
C THR A 917 7.04 -2.74 -37.49
N PRO A 918 6.97 -3.35 -38.67
CA PRO A 918 5.72 -3.85 -39.24
C PRO A 918 5.30 -5.15 -38.56
N LEU A 919 4.09 -5.18 -38.00
CA LEU A 919 3.56 -6.38 -37.33
C LEU A 919 2.69 -7.22 -38.27
N LEU A 920 1.86 -6.56 -39.09
CA LEU A 920 0.89 -7.25 -39.96
C LEU A 920 0.61 -6.39 -41.20
N MET A 921 0.48 -7.05 -42.35
CA MET A 921 -0.01 -6.46 -43.58
C MET A 921 -1.09 -7.34 -44.18
N LEU A 922 -2.17 -6.73 -44.68
CA LEU A 922 -3.35 -7.39 -45.22
C LEU A 922 -3.81 -6.67 -46.48
N LYS A 923 -4.24 -7.41 -47.48
CA LYS A 923 -4.96 -6.86 -48.61
C LYS A 923 -6.46 -6.90 -48.31
N ILE A 924 -7.12 -5.78 -48.41
CA ILE A 924 -8.58 -5.65 -48.26
C ILE A 924 -9.20 -5.60 -49.65
N CYS A 925 -10.19 -6.47 -49.92
CA CYS A 925 -10.83 -6.64 -51.22
C CYS A 925 -12.37 -6.50 -51.17
#